data_e5311bad91bc078ecd7e6269eff4bab8
#
_entry.id   e5311bad91bc078ecd7e6269eff4bab8
#
_cell.length_a   1.000
_cell.length_b   1.000
_cell.length_c   1.000
_cell.angle_alpha   90.00
_cell.angle_beta   90.00
_cell.angle_gamma   90.00
#
_symmetry.space_group_name_H-M   'P 1'
#
loop_
_entity.id
_entity.type
_entity.pdbx_description
1 polymer ?
#
loop_
_entity_poly.entity_id
_entity_poly.type
_entity_poly.pdbx_seq_one_letter_code
_entity_poly.pdbx_strand_id
1 'polypeptide(L)'
;MKKWCLLLLGLLPVTAWTQETTSLRGVQVTAQRRLTDTGLQKSSLDSTILHDHIASSLADILTRHSTLFIKSYGRATESTAEFRGTSPSHTQVTWNGMRINSPMLGTVDFSTIPSYFIDQATLYHGASSMHLTGGGLGGAVELKSLVPNISGHLLQYVQGIGSYSTYDQFLQFSHNGPKWSSNTRLVYSTSKNDFSYINHDKKVDVRDEQGNIVHSYHPKERNQSGYFTDIHALQDIFYNDGAGNRMGLSVWYAHHKRGLPFLSVDYKDDTDFTNEQDQNTLRSVLSWTHTESQWKSTVRGGYAYQDIAYDYHTTRQGIKNDITQSQSHTHNGYLQAEADYLPHEKWMLNAKAEAYYNKVRSHDKSPFLQHENYNKGRMEYHGSLQARWRPVSPFSVAAIIREEIYGKKWIPVMPALFADYVLYAPWKLVAKASVARNYRYPSMNDLYFKPGGNPDLEPEKGFTYDAGVEWDIRSKAFQLKGSFSAFDSYIKDWILWTPNTKGYWQPSNVKKVHNYGTEIMLEAATQIRKHARASLTANYAFTPSINQGKPSNDNDASYGKQLCYVPKHSANISARLEWKTWALQYKWIHYSERFTTTSNESDYITGQLKPYFMSDMAIEKAFRWKRLDASVKAVVNNLLDTDYVTVLSRPMAGRNFEIFIQLRPLWKQKRQAF
;
A
#
# COMPACT_ATOMS: atom_id res chain seq x y z
N MET A 1 -25.71 -27.26 34.78
CA MET A 1 -24.68 -27.06 35.82
C MET A 1 -23.36 -26.77 35.12
N LYS A 2 -22.93 -25.52 35.21
CA LYS A 2 -21.75 -24.99 34.53
C LYS A 2 -20.49 -25.26 35.37
N LYS A 3 -19.44 -25.80 34.79
CA LYS A 3 -18.11 -25.81 35.40
C LYS A 3 -17.20 -24.88 34.61
N TRP A 4 -16.80 -23.80 35.28
CA TRP A 4 -15.75 -22.89 34.87
C TRP A 4 -14.39 -23.49 35.25
N CYS A 5 -13.48 -23.67 34.31
CA CYS A 5 -12.07 -23.91 34.60
C CYS A 5 -11.32 -22.60 34.51
N LEU A 6 -11.04 -21.98 35.66
CA LEU A 6 -10.06 -20.90 35.80
C LEU A 6 -8.67 -21.54 35.89
N LEU A 7 -7.82 -21.31 34.90
CA LEU A 7 -6.39 -21.61 34.96
C LEU A 7 -5.65 -20.39 35.53
N LEU A 8 -5.38 -20.44 36.85
CA LEU A 8 -4.45 -19.55 37.52
C LEU A 8 -3.01 -19.96 37.15
N LEU A 9 -2.35 -19.19 36.31
CA LEU A 9 -0.91 -19.28 36.11
C LEU A 9 -0.19 -18.56 37.22
N GLY A 10 0.42 -19.37 38.13
CA GLY A 10 1.22 -18.90 39.23
C GLY A 10 2.44 -18.08 38.76
N LEU A 11 2.55 -16.87 39.27
CA LEU A 11 3.71 -15.99 39.17
C LEU A 11 4.82 -16.51 40.09
N LEU A 12 5.80 -17.23 39.55
CA LEU A 12 7.08 -17.47 40.23
C LEU A 12 8.03 -16.30 39.92
N PRO A 13 8.69 -15.68 40.89
CA PRO A 13 9.69 -14.65 40.63
C PRO A 13 10.99 -15.30 40.15
N VAL A 14 11.26 -15.22 38.86
CA VAL A 14 12.56 -15.57 38.31
C VAL A 14 13.47 -14.34 38.45
N THR A 15 14.46 -14.44 39.30
CA THR A 15 15.54 -13.47 39.42
C THR A 15 16.34 -13.47 38.12
N ALA A 16 16.14 -12.45 37.28
CA ALA A 16 16.87 -12.26 36.03
C ALA A 16 18.21 -11.59 36.34
N TRP A 17 19.28 -12.25 36.01
CA TRP A 17 20.62 -11.67 35.91
C TRP A 17 20.65 -10.75 34.70
N THR A 18 20.85 -9.46 34.93
CA THR A 18 20.95 -8.43 33.90
C THR A 18 22.26 -8.58 33.14
N GLN A 19 22.19 -9.08 31.89
CA GLN A 19 23.28 -8.87 30.95
C GLN A 19 23.05 -7.52 30.22
N GLU A 20 24.12 -6.70 30.20
CA GLU A 20 24.13 -5.41 29.53
C GLU A 20 23.80 -5.60 28.02
N THR A 21 22.74 -4.97 27.58
CA THR A 21 22.48 -4.80 26.16
C THR A 21 23.51 -3.85 25.60
N THR A 22 24.44 -4.34 24.81
CA THR A 22 25.33 -3.51 24.01
C THR A 22 24.44 -2.80 22.97
N SER A 23 24.05 -1.57 23.29
CA SER A 23 23.49 -0.69 22.29
C SER A 23 24.56 -0.48 21.23
N LEU A 24 24.32 -0.96 20.01
CA LEU A 24 25.13 -0.57 18.86
C LEU A 24 25.16 0.97 18.86
N ARG A 25 26.35 1.55 19.03
CA ARG A 25 26.55 2.99 18.84
C ARG A 25 26.05 3.29 17.44
N GLY A 26 24.96 4.05 17.35
CA GLY A 26 24.52 4.57 16.07
C GLY A 26 25.71 5.28 15.44
N VAL A 27 26.15 4.81 14.30
CA VAL A 27 27.14 5.52 13.50
C VAL A 27 26.50 6.87 13.19
N GLN A 28 26.98 7.91 13.86
CA GLN A 28 26.56 9.27 13.62
C GLN A 28 27.20 9.70 12.30
N VAL A 29 26.60 9.24 11.19
CA VAL A 29 26.94 9.75 9.88
C VAL A 29 26.36 11.16 9.83
N THR A 30 27.19 12.16 10.05
CA THR A 30 26.92 13.55 9.65
C THR A 30 27.00 13.61 8.13
N ALA A 31 26.09 12.88 7.46
CA ALA A 31 26.04 12.87 6.02
C ALA A 31 25.46 14.22 5.57
N GLN A 32 26.22 14.95 4.78
CA GLN A 32 25.67 15.97 3.91
C GLN A 32 24.44 15.37 3.21
N ARG A 33 23.36 16.14 3.11
CA ARG A 33 22.15 15.69 2.41
C ARG A 33 22.54 15.17 1.03
N ARG A 34 22.08 13.96 0.69
CA ARG A 34 22.39 13.33 -0.60
C ARG A 34 21.80 14.17 -1.72
N LEU A 35 22.56 14.44 -2.76
CA LEU A 35 22.05 15.10 -3.98
C LEU A 35 20.86 14.35 -4.59
N THR A 36 20.81 13.02 -4.43
CA THR A 36 19.67 12.18 -4.87
C THR A 36 18.32 12.60 -4.31
N ASP A 37 18.31 13.33 -3.19
CA ASP A 37 17.09 13.71 -2.46
C ASP A 37 16.67 15.16 -2.68
N THR A 38 17.36 15.88 -3.59
CA THR A 38 17.12 17.31 -3.86
C THR A 38 15.66 17.58 -4.17
N GLY A 39 15.01 18.41 -3.35
CA GLY A 39 13.63 18.88 -3.50
C GLY A 39 12.53 17.83 -3.44
N LEU A 40 12.86 16.53 -3.27
CA LEU A 40 11.86 15.47 -3.27
C LEU A 40 11.01 15.48 -2.00
N GLN A 41 9.68 15.46 -2.17
CA GLN A 41 8.71 15.19 -1.13
C GLN A 41 8.54 13.66 -1.02
N LYS A 42 9.14 13.04 0.00
CA LYS A 42 9.08 11.60 0.19
C LYS A 42 9.01 11.21 1.67
N SER A 43 8.36 10.09 1.95
CA SER A 43 8.37 9.42 3.24
C SER A 43 8.79 7.97 3.08
N SER A 44 9.41 7.39 4.10
CA SER A 44 9.90 6.01 4.04
C SER A 44 9.46 5.24 5.28
N LEU A 45 8.95 4.05 5.06
CA LEU A 45 8.59 3.06 6.08
C LEU A 45 9.68 1.99 6.07
N ASP A 46 10.35 1.81 7.19
CA ASP A 46 11.37 0.79 7.37
C ASP A 46 10.79 -0.56 7.83
N SER A 47 11.62 -1.58 7.92
CA SER A 47 11.20 -2.91 8.37
C SER A 47 10.63 -2.93 9.79
N THR A 48 10.94 -1.97 10.65
CA THR A 48 10.38 -1.89 12.01
C THR A 48 8.89 -1.60 11.99
N ILE A 49 8.46 -0.74 11.05
CA ILE A 49 7.05 -0.41 10.83
C ILE A 49 6.38 -1.49 9.98
N LEU A 50 7.04 -1.93 8.90
CA LEU A 50 6.49 -2.91 7.97
C LEU A 50 6.26 -4.28 8.62
N HIS A 51 7.12 -4.67 9.56
CA HIS A 51 7.03 -5.96 10.25
C HIS A 51 6.36 -5.85 11.63
N ASP A 52 5.35 -4.99 11.76
CA ASP A 52 4.61 -4.83 13.02
C ASP A 52 3.92 -6.12 13.45
N HIS A 53 3.14 -6.75 12.56
CA HIS A 53 2.62 -8.12 12.74
C HIS A 53 2.30 -8.78 11.39
N ILE A 54 2.35 -10.12 11.37
CA ILE A 54 2.28 -10.91 10.11
C ILE A 54 0.93 -10.85 9.41
N ALA A 55 -0.15 -10.59 10.13
CA ALA A 55 -1.49 -10.47 9.54
C ALA A 55 -1.69 -9.17 8.74
N SER A 56 -0.74 -8.22 8.81
CA SER A 56 -0.86 -6.95 8.09
C SER A 56 -0.46 -7.08 6.63
N SER A 57 -1.35 -6.64 5.76
CA SER A 57 -1.02 -6.30 4.37
C SER A 57 -0.32 -4.94 4.30
N LEU A 58 0.23 -4.62 3.13
CA LEU A 58 0.79 -3.28 2.90
C LEU A 58 -0.30 -2.20 2.98
N ALA A 59 -1.56 -2.52 2.60
CA ALA A 59 -2.70 -1.62 2.76
C ALA A 59 -2.91 -1.20 4.23
N ASP A 60 -2.84 -2.17 5.16
CA ASP A 60 -3.00 -1.91 6.60
C ASP A 60 -1.90 -1.01 7.16
N ILE A 61 -0.66 -1.24 6.73
CA ILE A 61 0.49 -0.43 7.16
C ILE A 61 0.37 1.00 6.63
N LEU A 62 0.06 1.17 5.34
CA LEU A 62 -0.09 2.50 4.74
C LEU A 62 -1.24 3.30 5.38
N THR A 63 -2.36 2.65 5.68
CA THR A 63 -3.50 3.28 6.38
C THR A 63 -3.09 3.86 7.74
N ARG A 64 -2.20 3.19 8.46
CA ARG A 64 -1.82 3.54 9.84
C ARG A 64 -0.56 4.38 9.96
N HIS A 65 0.24 4.47 8.90
CA HIS A 65 1.58 5.08 8.96
C HIS A 65 1.89 6.04 7.80
N SER A 66 0.88 6.44 7.02
CA SER A 66 1.09 7.40 5.94
C SER A 66 -0.09 8.35 5.77
N THR A 67 0.05 9.37 4.90
CA THR A 67 -1.02 10.29 4.51
C THR A 67 -1.87 9.76 3.34
N LEU A 68 -1.60 8.54 2.86
CA LEU A 68 -2.36 7.95 1.77
C LEU A 68 -3.76 7.55 2.25
N PHE A 69 -4.74 7.82 1.42
CA PHE A 69 -6.04 7.22 1.60
C PHE A 69 -6.06 5.82 0.98
N ILE A 70 -6.38 4.83 1.79
CA ILE A 70 -6.57 3.45 1.33
C ILE A 70 -8.06 3.16 1.29
N LYS A 71 -8.57 3.00 0.07
CA LYS A 71 -9.93 2.52 -0.16
C LYS A 71 -9.92 1.00 -0.06
N SER A 72 -10.46 0.45 1.02
CA SER A 72 -10.50 -0.99 1.29
C SER A 72 -11.93 -1.48 1.36
N TYR A 73 -12.16 -2.66 0.82
CA TYR A 73 -13.46 -3.36 0.87
C TYR A 73 -13.51 -4.41 1.99
N GLY A 74 -12.51 -4.43 2.89
CA GLY A 74 -12.38 -5.36 4.01
C GLY A 74 -11.08 -6.18 3.96
N ARG A 75 -10.86 -7.04 4.98
CA ARG A 75 -9.66 -7.87 5.05
C ARG A 75 -9.57 -8.82 3.85
N ALA A 76 -8.41 -8.88 3.22
CA ALA A 76 -8.10 -9.69 2.03
C ALA A 76 -9.02 -9.44 0.81
N THR A 77 -9.82 -8.38 0.84
CA THR A 77 -10.53 -7.88 -0.33
C THR A 77 -9.75 -6.73 -0.96
N GLU A 78 -10.15 -6.28 -2.14
CA GLU A 78 -9.42 -5.23 -2.86
C GLU A 78 -9.16 -4.01 -1.97
N SER A 79 -7.90 -3.55 -2.00
CA SER A 79 -7.47 -2.35 -1.29
C SER A 79 -6.56 -1.52 -2.20
N THR A 80 -7.02 -0.34 -2.57
CA THR A 80 -6.30 0.57 -3.48
C THR A 80 -5.81 1.80 -2.74
N ALA A 81 -4.64 2.32 -3.15
CA ALA A 81 -4.03 3.50 -2.56
C ALA A 81 -4.23 4.72 -3.45
N GLU A 82 -4.64 5.81 -2.84
CA GLU A 82 -4.87 7.10 -3.48
C GLU A 82 -4.02 8.18 -2.81
N PHE A 83 -3.10 8.75 -3.56
CA PHE A 83 -2.36 9.94 -3.13
C PHE A 83 -3.22 11.17 -3.36
N ARG A 84 -3.38 12.01 -2.34
CA ARG A 84 -3.93 13.38 -2.50
C ARG A 84 -5.26 13.42 -3.25
N GLY A 85 -6.12 12.43 -3.02
CA GLY A 85 -7.44 12.35 -3.63
C GLY A 85 -7.46 12.11 -5.14
N THR A 86 -6.38 11.57 -5.71
CA THR A 86 -6.35 11.14 -7.10
C THR A 86 -6.91 9.71 -7.25
N SER A 87 -7.05 9.23 -8.49
CA SER A 87 -7.49 7.86 -8.76
C SER A 87 -6.46 6.81 -8.34
N PRO A 88 -6.86 5.58 -7.95
CA PRO A 88 -5.93 4.47 -7.71
C PRO A 88 -4.96 4.20 -8.87
N SER A 89 -5.38 4.40 -10.11
CA SER A 89 -4.53 4.25 -11.30
C SER A 89 -3.47 5.34 -11.46
N HIS A 90 -3.57 6.44 -10.67
CA HIS A 90 -2.56 7.50 -10.59
C HIS A 90 -1.46 7.20 -9.56
N THR A 91 -1.57 6.07 -8.85
CA THR A 91 -0.56 5.57 -7.92
C THR A 91 0.27 4.51 -8.61
N GLN A 92 1.53 4.82 -8.89
CA GLN A 92 2.45 3.85 -9.48
C GLN A 92 3.20 3.10 -8.40
N VAL A 93 3.39 1.79 -8.57
CA VAL A 93 4.08 0.95 -7.60
C VAL A 93 5.18 0.16 -8.28
N THR A 94 6.38 0.20 -7.71
CA THR A 94 7.50 -0.62 -8.17
C THR A 94 7.96 -1.57 -7.07
N TRP A 95 8.38 -2.78 -7.44
CA TRP A 95 9.05 -3.72 -6.57
C TRP A 95 10.43 -4.05 -7.15
N ASN A 96 11.49 -3.77 -6.39
CA ASN A 96 12.89 -3.89 -6.81
C ASN A 96 13.18 -3.21 -8.18
N GLY A 97 12.46 -2.11 -8.46
CA GLY A 97 12.56 -1.32 -9.70
C GLY A 97 11.56 -1.70 -10.79
N MET A 98 11.00 -2.90 -10.79
CA MET A 98 9.97 -3.34 -11.75
C MET A 98 8.59 -2.78 -11.37
N ARG A 99 7.88 -2.13 -12.29
CA ARG A 99 6.49 -1.70 -12.09
C ARG A 99 5.58 -2.93 -11.94
N ILE A 100 4.77 -2.94 -10.87
CA ILE A 100 3.86 -4.05 -10.55
C ILE A 100 2.37 -3.70 -10.71
N ASN A 101 2.05 -2.49 -11.19
CA ASN A 101 0.69 -2.14 -11.59
C ASN A 101 0.22 -3.10 -12.67
N SER A 102 -1.00 -3.62 -12.52
CA SER A 102 -1.61 -4.49 -13.54
C SER A 102 -1.72 -3.75 -14.89
N PRO A 103 -1.13 -4.25 -15.97
CA PRO A 103 -1.33 -3.64 -17.29
C PRO A 103 -2.79 -3.67 -17.75
N MET A 104 -3.57 -4.63 -17.23
CA MET A 104 -4.99 -4.80 -17.50
C MET A 104 -5.82 -3.70 -16.81
N LEU A 105 -5.60 -3.49 -15.50
CA LEU A 105 -6.42 -2.59 -14.68
C LEU A 105 -5.79 -1.21 -14.43
N GLY A 106 -4.47 -1.08 -14.55
CA GLY A 106 -3.72 0.13 -14.22
C GLY A 106 -3.45 0.32 -12.73
N THR A 107 -4.00 -0.52 -11.86
CA THR A 107 -3.94 -0.41 -10.39
C THR A 107 -3.12 -1.52 -9.74
N VAL A 108 -2.86 -1.40 -8.45
CA VAL A 108 -2.31 -2.44 -7.58
C VAL A 108 -3.30 -2.68 -6.45
N ASP A 109 -3.57 -3.95 -6.15
CA ASP A 109 -4.26 -4.35 -4.94
C ASP A 109 -3.26 -4.53 -3.80
N PHE A 110 -3.22 -3.58 -2.87
CA PHE A 110 -2.30 -3.55 -1.75
C PHE A 110 -2.64 -4.59 -0.67
N SER A 111 -3.85 -5.18 -0.70
CA SER A 111 -4.22 -6.28 0.20
C SER A 111 -3.44 -7.56 -0.10
N THR A 112 -2.98 -7.72 -1.36
CA THR A 112 -2.23 -8.89 -1.83
C THR A 112 -0.73 -8.81 -1.58
N ILE A 113 -0.26 -7.78 -0.88
CA ILE A 113 1.16 -7.56 -0.58
C ILE A 113 1.38 -7.74 0.93
N PRO A 114 1.93 -8.88 1.40
CA PRO A 114 2.28 -9.06 2.80
C PRO A 114 3.34 -8.05 3.21
N SER A 115 3.10 -7.31 4.28
CA SER A 115 4.06 -6.29 4.76
C SER A 115 5.42 -6.89 5.13
N TYR A 116 5.45 -8.13 5.62
CA TYR A 116 6.66 -8.90 5.97
C TYR A 116 7.53 -9.30 4.77
N PHE A 117 7.05 -9.11 3.53
CA PHE A 117 7.84 -9.36 2.32
C PHE A 117 8.62 -8.13 1.85
N ILE A 118 8.33 -6.98 2.45
CA ILE A 118 8.92 -5.70 2.08
C ILE A 118 9.86 -5.24 3.21
N ASP A 119 11.09 -4.91 2.88
CA ASP A 119 12.07 -4.42 3.85
C ASP A 119 12.06 -2.88 3.93
N GLN A 120 11.69 -2.21 2.84
CA GLN A 120 11.55 -0.76 2.77
C GLN A 120 10.46 -0.37 1.78
N ALA A 121 9.57 0.52 2.19
CA ALA A 121 8.62 1.19 1.31
C ALA A 121 8.91 2.70 1.32
N THR A 122 9.10 3.29 0.13
CA THR A 122 9.30 4.73 -0.04
C THR A 122 8.13 5.30 -0.83
N LEU A 123 7.47 6.30 -0.28
CA LEU A 123 6.35 7.00 -0.87
C LEU A 123 6.86 8.32 -1.47
N TYR A 124 6.65 8.52 -2.76
CA TYR A 124 6.98 9.75 -3.49
C TYR A 124 5.69 10.51 -3.76
N HIS A 125 5.54 11.68 -3.15
CA HIS A 125 4.31 12.46 -3.22
C HIS A 125 4.32 13.40 -4.43
N GLY A 126 3.21 13.49 -5.14
CA GLY A 126 2.97 14.45 -6.23
C GLY A 126 4.07 14.47 -7.30
N ALA A 127 4.65 15.64 -7.54
CA ALA A 127 5.73 15.86 -8.50
C ALA A 127 6.93 14.92 -8.32
N SER A 128 7.19 14.47 -7.08
CA SER A 128 8.34 13.62 -6.75
C SER A 128 8.24 12.20 -7.35
N SER A 129 7.05 11.75 -7.76
CA SER A 129 6.85 10.48 -8.48
C SER A 129 7.68 10.39 -9.75
N MET A 130 7.94 11.53 -10.41
CA MET A 130 8.74 11.64 -11.64
C MET A 130 10.17 11.12 -11.49
N HIS A 131 10.72 11.15 -10.26
CA HIS A 131 12.03 10.56 -9.98
C HIS A 131 12.04 9.04 -10.18
N LEU A 132 10.92 8.37 -9.88
CA LEU A 132 10.80 6.92 -9.93
C LEU A 132 10.28 6.45 -11.29
N THR A 133 9.11 6.95 -11.71
CA THR A 133 8.41 6.51 -12.91
C THR A 133 7.46 7.58 -13.43
N GLY A 134 7.01 7.48 -14.68
CA GLY A 134 5.88 8.24 -15.18
C GLY A 134 4.54 7.64 -14.75
N GLY A 135 3.44 8.31 -15.08
CA GLY A 135 2.07 7.86 -14.77
C GLY A 135 1.62 8.09 -13.32
N GLY A 136 2.52 8.44 -12.41
CA GLY A 136 2.22 8.75 -11.01
C GLY A 136 1.68 10.17 -10.84
N LEU A 137 0.50 10.48 -11.37
CA LEU A 137 -0.14 11.79 -11.24
C LEU A 137 -0.43 12.18 -9.78
N GLY A 138 -0.73 11.20 -8.93
CA GLY A 138 -0.88 11.37 -7.48
C GLY A 138 0.42 11.14 -6.72
N GLY A 139 1.16 10.11 -7.09
CA GLY A 139 2.39 9.71 -6.41
C GLY A 139 2.89 8.35 -6.86
N ALA A 140 3.95 7.87 -6.20
CA ALA A 140 4.50 6.55 -6.46
C ALA A 140 4.98 5.87 -5.17
N VAL A 141 4.94 4.53 -5.16
CA VAL A 141 5.41 3.68 -4.06
C VAL A 141 6.53 2.80 -4.58
N GLU A 142 7.70 2.90 -3.95
CA GLU A 142 8.84 2.04 -4.22
C GLU A 142 8.99 1.01 -3.11
N LEU A 143 8.91 -0.28 -3.45
CA LEU A 143 9.05 -1.41 -2.55
C LEU A 143 10.39 -2.10 -2.81
N LYS A 144 11.14 -2.37 -1.75
CA LYS A 144 12.47 -3.00 -1.84
C LYS A 144 12.61 -4.20 -0.93
N SER A 145 13.23 -5.25 -1.48
CA SER A 145 13.90 -6.29 -0.71
C SER A 145 15.35 -5.88 -0.49
N LEU A 146 15.84 -6.01 0.74
CA LEU A 146 17.21 -5.61 1.11
C LEU A 146 18.03 -6.82 1.54
N VAL A 147 19.35 -6.70 1.44
CA VAL A 147 20.28 -7.67 2.05
C VAL A 147 19.98 -7.76 3.54
N PRO A 148 19.82 -8.97 4.11
CA PRO A 148 19.52 -9.13 5.53
C PRO A 148 20.58 -8.46 6.41
N ASN A 149 20.14 -7.57 7.30
CA ASN A 149 21.03 -6.90 8.27
C ASN A 149 21.26 -7.79 9.50
N ILE A 150 21.87 -8.94 9.29
CA ILE A 150 22.21 -9.93 10.32
C ILE A 150 23.65 -10.39 10.14
N SER A 151 24.22 -11.01 11.16
CA SER A 151 25.51 -11.73 11.05
C SER A 151 25.26 -13.23 11.12
N GLY A 152 25.59 -13.94 10.06
CA GLY A 152 25.39 -15.41 9.97
C GLY A 152 23.97 -15.80 9.57
N HIS A 153 23.28 -16.55 10.42
CA HIS A 153 21.96 -17.11 10.12
C HIS A 153 20.85 -16.55 11.01
N LEU A 154 19.66 -16.41 10.45
CA LEU A 154 18.42 -16.12 11.15
C LEU A 154 17.38 -17.16 10.76
N LEU A 155 16.72 -17.76 11.74
CA LEU A 155 15.46 -18.47 11.57
C LEU A 155 14.41 -17.77 12.41
N GLN A 156 13.26 -17.47 11.83
CA GLN A 156 12.13 -16.88 12.53
C GLN A 156 10.86 -17.60 12.11
N TYR A 157 10.07 -18.00 13.10
CA TYR A 157 8.72 -18.50 12.89
C TYR A 157 7.73 -17.64 13.67
N VAL A 158 6.60 -17.33 13.06
CA VAL A 158 5.49 -16.63 13.72
C VAL A 158 4.19 -17.38 13.45
N GLN A 159 3.42 -17.63 14.51
CA GLN A 159 2.06 -18.15 14.46
C GLN A 159 1.10 -17.09 14.95
N GLY A 160 0.11 -16.76 14.13
CA GLY A 160 -1.04 -15.93 14.48
C GLY A 160 -2.32 -16.77 14.56
N ILE A 161 -3.18 -16.44 15.53
CA ILE A 161 -4.53 -16.98 15.67
C ILE A 161 -5.44 -15.79 15.96
N GLY A 162 -6.56 -15.69 15.25
CA GLY A 162 -7.49 -14.57 15.41
C GLY A 162 -8.96 -14.96 15.38
N SER A 163 -9.81 -13.97 15.61
CA SER A 163 -11.26 -14.07 15.42
C SER A 163 -11.62 -14.55 14.02
N TYR A 164 -12.81 -15.08 13.85
CA TYR A 164 -13.36 -15.54 12.56
C TYR A 164 -12.55 -16.68 11.93
N SER A 165 -12.03 -17.60 12.76
CA SER A 165 -11.20 -18.73 12.34
C SER A 165 -9.98 -18.29 11.53
N THR A 166 -9.32 -17.24 11.97
CA THR A 166 -8.12 -16.70 11.32
C THR A 166 -6.87 -17.41 11.80
N TYR A 167 -6.03 -17.84 10.85
CA TYR A 167 -4.72 -18.47 11.08
C TYR A 167 -3.69 -17.83 10.16
N ASP A 168 -2.63 -17.28 10.75
CA ASP A 168 -1.53 -16.65 10.02
C ASP A 168 -0.23 -17.35 10.39
N GLN A 169 0.60 -17.70 9.40
CA GLN A 169 1.90 -18.33 9.60
C GLN A 169 2.96 -17.60 8.79
N PHE A 170 4.11 -17.40 9.39
CA PHE A 170 5.28 -16.86 8.71
C PHE A 170 6.52 -17.65 9.07
N LEU A 171 7.31 -17.98 8.06
CA LEU A 171 8.62 -18.60 8.23
C LEU A 171 9.64 -17.78 7.45
N GLN A 172 10.73 -17.42 8.12
CA GLN A 172 11.88 -16.77 7.48
C GLN A 172 13.15 -17.54 7.81
N PHE A 173 13.94 -17.80 6.77
CA PHE A 173 15.31 -18.23 6.89
C PHE A 173 16.21 -17.27 6.12
N SER A 174 17.16 -16.66 6.82
CA SER A 174 18.11 -15.74 6.22
C SER A 174 19.55 -16.17 6.52
N HIS A 175 20.40 -15.94 5.54
CA HIS A 175 21.84 -16.09 5.66
C HIS A 175 22.52 -14.83 5.15
N ASN A 176 23.49 -14.31 5.89
CA ASN A 176 24.35 -13.22 5.44
C ASN A 176 25.81 -13.60 5.66
N GLY A 177 26.52 -13.88 4.56
CA GLY A 177 27.94 -14.19 4.50
C GLY A 177 28.74 -13.07 3.84
N PRO A 178 30.08 -13.26 3.70
CA PRO A 178 30.98 -12.20 3.16
C PRO A 178 30.66 -11.80 1.72
N LYS A 179 30.26 -12.75 0.87
CA LYS A 179 29.95 -12.51 -0.55
C LYS A 179 28.51 -12.84 -0.90
N TRP A 180 27.91 -13.85 -0.26
CA TRP A 180 26.57 -14.33 -0.55
C TRP A 180 25.63 -14.08 0.62
N SER A 181 24.44 -13.58 0.31
CA SER A 181 23.37 -13.45 1.26
C SER A 181 22.09 -13.99 0.63
N SER A 182 21.26 -14.63 1.45
CA SER A 182 19.96 -15.14 1.01
C SER A 182 18.89 -14.87 2.06
N ASN A 183 17.64 -14.74 1.60
CA ASN A 183 16.49 -14.54 2.47
C ASN A 183 15.28 -15.26 1.86
N THR A 184 14.83 -16.32 2.52
CA THR A 184 13.65 -17.08 2.16
C THR A 184 12.53 -16.70 3.11
N ARG A 185 11.37 -16.30 2.60
CA ARG A 185 10.18 -15.93 3.38
C ARG A 185 8.96 -16.66 2.85
N LEU A 186 8.19 -17.26 3.74
CA LEU A 186 6.95 -17.95 3.43
C LEU A 186 5.83 -17.39 4.30
N VAL A 187 4.67 -17.14 3.72
CA VAL A 187 3.44 -16.73 4.41
C VAL A 187 2.31 -17.67 4.02
N TYR A 188 1.55 -18.10 5.00
CA TYR A 188 0.25 -18.72 4.84
C TYR A 188 -0.75 -17.98 5.72
N SER A 189 -1.85 -17.53 5.17
CA SER A 189 -2.93 -16.85 5.89
C SER A 189 -4.27 -17.37 5.40
N THR A 190 -5.18 -17.65 6.33
CA THR A 190 -6.55 -18.06 5.99
C THR A 190 -7.53 -17.59 7.04
N SER A 191 -8.76 -17.32 6.64
CA SER A 191 -9.86 -16.93 7.52
C SER A 191 -11.21 -17.24 6.89
N LYS A 192 -12.21 -17.55 7.72
CA LYS A 192 -13.61 -17.52 7.29
C LYS A 192 -14.13 -16.10 7.14
N ASN A 193 -13.58 -15.18 7.91
CA ASN A 193 -13.94 -13.75 7.90
C ASN A 193 -15.47 -13.51 7.99
N ASP A 194 -16.17 -14.37 8.72
CA ASP A 194 -17.62 -14.45 8.89
C ASP A 194 -18.14 -13.62 10.08
N PHE A 195 -17.61 -12.42 10.23
CA PHE A 195 -17.99 -11.52 11.33
C PHE A 195 -19.49 -11.14 11.30
N SER A 196 -20.02 -10.84 12.47
CA SER A 196 -21.39 -10.33 12.60
C SER A 196 -21.40 -8.81 12.49
N TYR A 197 -22.41 -8.25 11.86
CA TYR A 197 -22.67 -6.82 11.72
C TYR A 197 -24.17 -6.50 11.83
N ILE A 198 -24.51 -5.22 12.06
CA ILE A 198 -25.89 -4.75 12.00
C ILE A 198 -26.15 -4.31 10.54
N ASN A 199 -27.15 -4.93 9.90
CA ASN A 199 -27.50 -4.59 8.53
C ASN A 199 -28.41 -3.35 8.51
N HIS A 200 -27.82 -2.16 8.37
CA HIS A 200 -28.55 -0.90 8.30
C HIS A 200 -29.38 -0.72 7.01
N ASP A 201 -29.09 -1.51 5.97
CA ASP A 201 -29.83 -1.48 4.71
C ASP A 201 -31.13 -2.29 4.77
N LYS A 202 -31.31 -3.10 5.83
CA LYS A 202 -32.50 -3.94 6.05
C LYS A 202 -33.23 -3.49 7.31
N LYS A 203 -34.55 -3.31 7.19
CA LYS A 203 -35.42 -2.96 8.31
C LYS A 203 -36.46 -4.07 8.48
N VAL A 204 -36.58 -4.58 9.69
CA VAL A 204 -37.57 -5.62 10.06
C VAL A 204 -38.59 -4.97 10.95
N ASP A 205 -39.86 -5.03 10.52
CA ASP A 205 -40.99 -4.52 11.27
C ASP A 205 -41.67 -5.67 12.04
N VAL A 206 -41.74 -5.55 13.35
CA VAL A 206 -42.49 -6.41 14.24
C VAL A 206 -43.92 -5.87 14.32
N ARG A 207 -44.90 -6.71 14.01
CA ARG A 207 -46.34 -6.32 13.99
C ARG A 207 -47.07 -6.99 15.13
N ASP A 208 -48.12 -6.32 15.65
CA ASP A 208 -49.10 -6.87 16.57
C ASP A 208 -50.09 -7.80 15.84
N GLU A 209 -51.00 -8.41 16.60
CA GLU A 209 -52.05 -9.28 16.05
C GLU A 209 -53.03 -8.53 15.11
N GLN A 210 -53.10 -7.20 15.22
CA GLN A 210 -53.91 -6.32 14.39
C GLN A 210 -53.17 -5.85 13.13
N GLY A 211 -51.86 -6.23 12.96
CA GLY A 211 -51.05 -5.87 11.81
C GLY A 211 -50.35 -4.52 11.91
N ASN A 212 -50.47 -3.79 13.05
CA ASN A 212 -49.78 -2.51 13.27
C ASN A 212 -48.30 -2.76 13.58
N ILE A 213 -47.42 -1.86 13.13
CA ILE A 213 -45.99 -1.91 13.44
C ILE A 213 -45.81 -1.46 14.89
N VAL A 214 -45.40 -2.38 15.78
CA VAL A 214 -45.10 -2.12 17.19
C VAL A 214 -43.66 -1.69 17.38
N HIS A 215 -42.75 -2.27 16.62
CA HIS A 215 -41.32 -2.02 16.71
C HIS A 215 -40.63 -2.29 15.38
N SER A 216 -39.57 -1.55 15.08
CA SER A 216 -38.73 -1.82 13.91
C SER A 216 -37.27 -1.87 14.35
N TYR A 217 -36.51 -2.80 13.78
CA TYR A 217 -35.08 -2.91 14.08
C TYR A 217 -34.28 -3.28 12.83
N HIS A 218 -32.96 -3.01 12.89
CA HIS A 218 -32.01 -3.49 11.92
C HIS A 218 -31.47 -4.86 12.35
N PRO A 219 -31.58 -5.91 11.52
CA PRO A 219 -31.18 -7.25 11.92
C PRO A 219 -29.67 -7.38 12.03
N LYS A 220 -29.23 -8.25 12.95
CA LYS A 220 -27.84 -8.68 13.04
C LYS A 220 -27.63 -9.85 12.08
N GLU A 221 -26.74 -9.65 11.11
CA GLU A 221 -26.41 -10.64 10.09
C GLU A 221 -24.93 -11.03 10.15
N ARG A 222 -24.52 -12.03 9.37
CA ARG A 222 -23.13 -12.43 9.21
C ARG A 222 -22.61 -12.06 7.85
N ASN A 223 -21.34 -11.64 7.79
CA ASN A 223 -20.64 -11.46 6.53
C ASN A 223 -20.55 -12.81 5.81
N GLN A 224 -21.04 -12.85 4.59
CA GLN A 224 -21.04 -14.03 3.74
C GLN A 224 -19.99 -13.85 2.65
N SER A 225 -19.41 -14.98 2.18
CA SER A 225 -18.40 -14.98 1.12
C SER A 225 -17.20 -14.06 1.38
N GLY A 226 -16.81 -13.91 2.66
CA GLY A 226 -15.62 -13.10 3.04
C GLY A 226 -14.35 -13.92 3.26
N TYR A 227 -14.41 -15.24 3.08
CA TYR A 227 -13.29 -16.13 3.32
C TYR A 227 -12.12 -15.87 2.37
N PHE A 228 -10.91 -16.22 2.83
CA PHE A 228 -9.72 -16.14 2.01
C PHE A 228 -8.67 -17.16 2.41
N THR A 229 -7.79 -17.45 1.46
CA THR A 229 -6.54 -18.19 1.66
C THR A 229 -5.46 -17.54 0.82
N ASP A 230 -4.37 -17.14 1.47
CA ASP A 230 -3.22 -16.49 0.87
C ASP A 230 -1.96 -17.31 1.13
N ILE A 231 -1.22 -17.61 0.07
CA ILE A 231 0.06 -18.33 0.14
C ILE A 231 1.10 -17.49 -0.59
N HIS A 232 2.21 -17.20 0.07
CA HIS A 232 3.32 -16.48 -0.54
C HIS A 232 4.64 -17.18 -0.28
N ALA A 233 5.51 -17.14 -1.27
CA ALA A 233 6.90 -17.57 -1.18
C ALA A 233 7.80 -16.51 -1.84
N LEU A 234 8.77 -15.99 -1.11
CA LEU A 234 9.77 -15.05 -1.61
C LEU A 234 11.17 -15.60 -1.34
N GLN A 235 11.97 -15.64 -2.39
CA GLN A 235 13.39 -15.94 -2.33
C GLN A 235 14.20 -14.79 -2.84
N ASP A 236 15.05 -14.21 -1.98
CA ASP A 236 16.06 -13.24 -2.35
C ASP A 236 17.45 -13.88 -2.26
N ILE A 237 18.30 -13.63 -3.25
CA ILE A 237 19.70 -14.02 -3.28
C ILE A 237 20.52 -12.81 -3.70
N PHE A 238 21.55 -12.49 -2.92
CA PHE A 238 22.43 -11.36 -3.19
C PHE A 238 23.89 -11.84 -3.25
N TYR A 239 24.63 -11.28 -4.19
CA TYR A 239 26.05 -11.47 -4.33
C TYR A 239 26.77 -10.12 -4.31
N ASN A 240 27.89 -10.03 -3.59
CA ASN A 240 28.76 -8.87 -3.54
C ASN A 240 30.21 -9.33 -3.62
N ASP A 241 30.93 -8.94 -4.66
CA ASP A 241 32.33 -9.34 -4.85
C ASP A 241 33.33 -8.57 -3.98
N GLY A 242 32.87 -7.48 -3.34
CA GLY A 242 33.72 -6.55 -2.60
C GLY A 242 34.49 -5.57 -3.48
N ALA A 243 34.44 -5.70 -4.82
CA ALA A 243 35.13 -4.89 -5.82
C ALA A 243 34.17 -3.95 -6.58
N GLY A 244 33.01 -3.67 -6.02
CA GLY A 244 32.02 -2.75 -6.59
C GLY A 244 30.84 -3.43 -7.31
N ASN A 245 30.91 -4.73 -7.60
CA ASN A 245 29.80 -5.44 -8.23
C ASN A 245 28.87 -6.04 -7.19
N ARG A 246 27.56 -5.79 -7.38
CA ARG A 246 26.47 -6.40 -6.62
C ARG A 246 25.43 -6.98 -7.56
N MET A 247 25.03 -8.20 -7.32
CA MET A 247 23.94 -8.85 -8.04
C MET A 247 22.84 -9.21 -7.05
N GLY A 248 21.61 -9.14 -7.49
CA GLY A 248 20.44 -9.53 -6.71
C GLY A 248 19.45 -10.27 -7.59
N LEU A 249 18.95 -11.41 -7.12
CA LEU A 249 17.82 -12.12 -7.71
C LEU A 249 16.73 -12.21 -6.66
N SER A 250 15.55 -11.72 -7.00
CA SER A 250 14.33 -11.83 -6.18
C SER A 250 13.27 -12.57 -6.99
N VAL A 251 12.67 -13.62 -6.40
CA VAL A 251 11.57 -14.38 -6.99
C VAL A 251 10.45 -14.48 -5.98
N TRP A 252 9.26 -14.00 -6.35
CA TRP A 252 8.07 -13.95 -5.50
C TRP A 252 6.90 -14.66 -6.18
N TYR A 253 6.44 -15.75 -5.59
CA TYR A 253 5.20 -16.44 -5.92
C TYR A 253 4.11 -16.07 -4.91
N ALA A 254 2.88 -15.87 -5.40
CA ALA A 254 1.70 -15.64 -4.59
C ALA A 254 0.48 -16.36 -5.18
N HIS A 255 -0.30 -16.99 -4.32
CA HIS A 255 -1.61 -17.55 -4.63
C HIS A 255 -2.63 -16.95 -3.67
N HIS A 256 -3.70 -16.36 -4.22
CA HIS A 256 -4.80 -15.78 -3.48
C HIS A 256 -6.11 -16.41 -3.92
N LYS A 257 -6.80 -17.07 -3.01
CA LYS A 257 -8.18 -17.49 -3.20
C LYS A 257 -9.05 -16.73 -2.21
N ARG A 258 -10.04 -15.99 -2.70
CA ARG A 258 -10.90 -15.17 -1.85
C ARG A 258 -12.35 -15.13 -2.32
N GLY A 259 -13.28 -15.16 -1.39
CA GLY A 259 -14.66 -14.76 -1.60
C GLY A 259 -14.75 -13.24 -1.65
N LEU A 260 -15.63 -12.72 -2.47
CA LEU A 260 -15.94 -11.30 -2.59
C LEU A 260 -17.31 -11.04 -2.00
N PRO A 261 -17.44 -10.47 -0.79
CA PRO A 261 -18.72 -10.21 -0.15
C PRO A 261 -19.62 -9.35 -1.03
N PHE A 262 -20.91 -9.62 -1.01
CA PHE A 262 -21.90 -8.78 -1.66
C PHE A 262 -22.19 -7.51 -0.87
N LEU A 263 -22.92 -6.59 -1.49
CA LEU A 263 -23.53 -5.49 -0.75
C LEU A 263 -24.60 -6.06 0.19
N SER A 264 -24.74 -5.49 1.37
CA SER A 264 -25.70 -5.98 2.38
C SER A 264 -27.15 -5.95 1.89
N VAL A 265 -27.47 -5.12 0.91
CA VAL A 265 -28.79 -5.05 0.23
C VAL A 265 -29.07 -6.23 -0.71
N ASP A 266 -28.04 -6.92 -1.19
CA ASP A 266 -28.16 -7.94 -2.24
C ASP A 266 -28.42 -9.34 -1.67
N TYR A 267 -28.21 -9.55 -0.35
CA TYR A 267 -28.42 -10.85 0.27
C TYR A 267 -29.90 -11.23 0.35
N LYS A 268 -30.23 -12.40 -0.17
CA LYS A 268 -31.57 -13.01 -0.15
C LYS A 268 -31.53 -14.34 0.58
N ASP A 269 -32.51 -14.58 1.44
CA ASP A 269 -32.56 -15.77 2.31
C ASP A 269 -32.75 -17.08 1.55
N ASP A 270 -33.27 -17.03 0.30
CA ASP A 270 -33.59 -18.21 -0.52
C ASP A 270 -32.57 -18.50 -1.64
N THR A 271 -31.45 -17.79 -1.65
CA THR A 271 -30.47 -17.88 -2.74
C THR A 271 -29.04 -17.97 -2.18
N ASP A 272 -28.35 -19.04 -2.53
CA ASP A 272 -26.93 -19.17 -2.28
C ASP A 272 -26.14 -18.45 -3.36
N PHE A 273 -25.13 -17.70 -2.94
CA PHE A 273 -24.26 -16.93 -3.82
C PHE A 273 -22.82 -17.46 -3.72
N THR A 274 -22.19 -17.68 -4.85
CA THR A 274 -20.74 -17.84 -4.97
C THR A 274 -20.19 -16.66 -5.74
N ASN A 275 -19.25 -15.94 -5.14
CA ASN A 275 -18.57 -14.81 -5.74
C ASN A 275 -17.11 -14.91 -5.32
N GLU A 276 -16.29 -15.51 -6.18
CA GLU A 276 -14.91 -15.88 -5.87
C GLU A 276 -13.92 -15.34 -6.88
N GLN A 277 -12.73 -15.05 -6.37
CA GLN A 277 -11.56 -14.78 -7.19
C GLN A 277 -10.43 -15.73 -6.79
N ASP A 278 -9.83 -16.38 -7.79
CA ASP A 278 -8.60 -17.17 -7.66
C ASP A 278 -7.51 -16.50 -8.49
N GLN A 279 -6.37 -16.23 -7.86
CA GLN A 279 -5.29 -15.50 -8.50
C GLN A 279 -3.94 -16.15 -8.21
N ASN A 280 -3.18 -16.42 -9.25
CA ASN A 280 -1.78 -16.83 -9.18
C ASN A 280 -0.88 -15.75 -9.75
N THR A 281 0.19 -15.43 -9.04
CA THR A 281 1.14 -14.41 -9.48
C THR A 281 2.58 -14.88 -9.26
N LEU A 282 3.41 -14.78 -10.29
CA LEU A 282 4.85 -14.97 -10.20
C LEU A 282 5.55 -13.69 -10.63
N ARG A 283 6.48 -13.19 -9.82
CA ARG A 283 7.33 -12.04 -10.15
C ARG A 283 8.79 -12.42 -9.96
N SER A 284 9.64 -12.00 -10.88
CA SER A 284 11.09 -12.17 -10.73
C SER A 284 11.81 -10.91 -11.21
N VAL A 285 12.86 -10.53 -10.47
CA VAL A 285 13.76 -9.42 -10.83
C VAL A 285 15.19 -9.85 -10.59
N LEU A 286 16.00 -9.76 -11.65
CA LEU A 286 17.46 -9.89 -11.61
C LEU A 286 18.05 -8.48 -11.71
N SER A 287 18.98 -8.13 -10.87
CA SER A 287 19.68 -6.85 -10.88
C SER A 287 21.21 -7.04 -10.83
N TRP A 288 21.91 -6.20 -11.56
CA TRP A 288 23.35 -6.04 -11.44
C TRP A 288 23.66 -4.55 -11.25
N THR A 289 24.47 -4.23 -10.26
CA THR A 289 24.93 -2.86 -9.99
C THR A 289 26.44 -2.88 -9.89
N HIS A 290 27.09 -2.02 -10.67
CA HIS A 290 28.51 -1.73 -10.58
C HIS A 290 28.71 -0.32 -10.05
N THR A 291 29.58 -0.17 -9.06
CA THR A 291 29.92 1.12 -8.45
C THR A 291 31.41 1.34 -8.52
N GLU A 292 31.83 2.38 -9.19
CA GLU A 292 33.22 2.81 -9.31
C GLU A 292 33.27 4.32 -9.07
N SER A 293 34.21 4.78 -8.27
CA SER A 293 34.42 6.18 -7.84
C SER A 293 33.32 7.22 -8.16
N GLN A 294 33.20 7.62 -9.43
CA GLN A 294 32.25 8.63 -9.92
C GLN A 294 31.02 8.02 -10.62
N TRP A 295 31.04 6.72 -10.92
CA TRP A 295 29.98 6.04 -11.68
C TRP A 295 29.30 4.97 -10.85
N LYS A 296 27.97 4.91 -11.01
CA LYS A 296 27.18 3.78 -10.57
C LYS A 296 26.25 3.39 -11.71
N SER A 297 26.44 2.20 -12.24
CA SER A 297 25.60 1.63 -13.29
C SER A 297 24.74 0.53 -12.71
N THR A 298 23.47 0.48 -13.11
CA THR A 298 22.53 -0.57 -12.69
C THR A 298 21.78 -1.08 -13.89
N VAL A 299 21.77 -2.41 -14.08
CA VAL A 299 20.91 -3.08 -15.07
C VAL A 299 19.95 -4.00 -14.33
N ARG A 300 18.68 -3.98 -14.72
CA ARG A 300 17.64 -4.85 -14.18
C ARG A 300 16.88 -5.53 -15.31
N GLY A 301 16.60 -6.81 -15.14
CA GLY A 301 15.66 -7.56 -15.97
C GLY A 301 14.61 -8.21 -15.09
N GLY A 302 13.36 -8.24 -15.51
CA GLY A 302 12.28 -8.79 -14.72
C GLY A 302 11.19 -9.42 -15.57
N TYR A 303 10.44 -10.30 -14.96
CA TYR A 303 9.27 -10.94 -15.54
C TYR A 303 8.19 -11.11 -14.48
N ALA A 304 6.96 -10.78 -14.85
CA ALA A 304 5.79 -11.08 -14.04
C ALA A 304 4.73 -11.81 -14.87
N TYR A 305 4.16 -12.84 -14.26
CA TYR A 305 2.99 -13.56 -14.75
C TYR A 305 1.88 -13.44 -13.72
N GLN A 306 0.65 -13.19 -14.18
CA GLN A 306 -0.53 -13.18 -13.36
C GLN A 306 -1.67 -13.89 -14.09
N ASP A 307 -2.30 -14.84 -13.40
CA ASP A 307 -3.53 -15.51 -13.79
C ASP A 307 -4.62 -15.14 -12.79
N ILE A 308 -5.76 -14.63 -13.27
CA ILE A 308 -6.93 -14.29 -12.46
C ILE A 308 -8.12 -15.02 -13.04
N ALA A 309 -8.74 -15.88 -12.24
CA ALA A 309 -10.04 -16.47 -12.49
C ALA A 309 -11.08 -15.83 -11.58
N TYR A 310 -12.24 -15.48 -12.12
CA TYR A 310 -13.37 -14.92 -11.40
C TYR A 310 -14.60 -15.74 -11.73
N ASP A 311 -15.33 -16.16 -10.68
CA ASP A 311 -16.58 -16.94 -10.77
C ASP A 311 -17.67 -16.29 -9.91
N TYR A 312 -18.75 -15.86 -10.57
CA TYR A 312 -19.94 -15.38 -9.94
C TYR A 312 -21.16 -16.15 -10.44
N HIS A 313 -21.76 -16.91 -9.54
CA HIS A 313 -23.00 -17.61 -9.81
C HIS A 313 -23.93 -17.60 -8.60
N THR A 314 -25.21 -17.84 -8.86
CA THR A 314 -26.24 -18.02 -7.83
C THR A 314 -26.80 -19.44 -7.90
N THR A 315 -27.20 -20.01 -6.74
CA THR A 315 -27.88 -21.28 -6.66
C THR A 315 -29.21 -21.09 -5.92
N ARG A 316 -30.31 -21.34 -6.59
CA ARG A 316 -31.63 -21.24 -6.01
C ARG A 316 -32.37 -22.57 -6.22
N GLN A 317 -32.86 -23.18 -5.14
CA GLN A 317 -33.55 -24.49 -5.18
C GLN A 317 -32.73 -25.56 -5.93
N GLY A 318 -31.40 -25.57 -5.75
CA GLY A 318 -30.48 -26.50 -6.42
C GLY A 318 -30.17 -26.19 -7.89
N ILE A 319 -30.75 -25.14 -8.47
CA ILE A 319 -30.47 -24.70 -9.84
C ILE A 319 -29.36 -23.66 -9.81
N LYS A 320 -28.22 -23.99 -10.44
CA LYS A 320 -27.10 -23.08 -10.61
C LYS A 320 -27.36 -22.14 -11.79
N ASN A 321 -27.21 -20.84 -11.58
CA ASN A 321 -27.25 -19.81 -12.61
C ASN A 321 -25.92 -19.08 -12.65
N ASP A 322 -25.11 -19.35 -13.68
CA ASP A 322 -23.83 -18.67 -13.89
C ASP A 322 -24.07 -17.26 -14.43
N ILE A 323 -23.60 -16.25 -13.69
CA ILE A 323 -23.80 -14.83 -14.00
C ILE A 323 -22.58 -14.29 -14.73
N THR A 324 -21.39 -14.51 -14.17
CA THR A 324 -20.12 -14.07 -14.77
C THR A 324 -19.02 -15.06 -14.46
N GLN A 325 -18.35 -15.53 -15.49
CA GLN A 325 -17.13 -16.33 -15.37
C GLN A 325 -16.09 -15.76 -16.30
N SER A 326 -14.95 -15.37 -15.75
CA SER A 326 -13.87 -14.82 -16.57
C SER A 326 -12.50 -15.34 -16.16
N GLN A 327 -11.58 -15.37 -17.10
CA GLN A 327 -10.18 -15.68 -16.85
C GLN A 327 -9.28 -14.74 -17.63
N SER A 328 -8.26 -14.24 -16.97
CA SER A 328 -7.31 -13.29 -17.55
C SER A 328 -5.88 -13.71 -17.26
N HIS A 329 -5.05 -13.78 -18.30
CA HIS A 329 -3.63 -14.05 -18.21
C HIS A 329 -2.86 -12.79 -18.60
N THR A 330 -1.94 -12.38 -17.75
CA THR A 330 -1.09 -11.21 -17.97
C THR A 330 0.37 -11.62 -17.91
N HIS A 331 1.14 -11.23 -18.90
CA HIS A 331 2.59 -11.34 -18.95
C HIS A 331 3.21 -9.95 -19.02
N ASN A 332 4.20 -9.68 -18.19
CA ASN A 332 4.95 -8.43 -18.18
C ASN A 332 6.45 -8.73 -18.20
N GLY A 333 7.12 -8.38 -19.28
CA GLY A 333 8.59 -8.40 -19.37
C GLY A 333 9.15 -7.01 -19.11
N TYR A 334 10.28 -6.92 -18.43
CA TYR A 334 10.89 -5.66 -18.00
C TYR A 334 12.40 -5.67 -18.20
N LEU A 335 12.94 -4.59 -18.76
CA LEU A 335 14.37 -4.32 -18.83
C LEU A 335 14.63 -2.87 -18.47
N GLN A 336 15.66 -2.60 -17.66
CA GLN A 336 16.10 -1.27 -17.28
C GLN A 336 17.62 -1.16 -17.32
N ALA A 337 18.11 -0.02 -17.80
CA ALA A 337 19.48 0.42 -17.63
C ALA A 337 19.47 1.81 -16.98
N GLU A 338 20.29 2.01 -15.98
CA GLU A 338 20.39 3.26 -15.24
C GLU A 338 21.87 3.56 -14.93
N ALA A 339 22.29 4.80 -15.11
CA ALA A 339 23.63 5.27 -14.80
C ALA A 339 23.56 6.56 -14.00
N ASP A 340 24.25 6.59 -12.87
CA ASP A 340 24.54 7.77 -12.07
C ASP A 340 25.97 8.19 -12.32
N TYR A 341 26.22 9.46 -12.62
CA TYR A 341 27.53 10.06 -12.80
C TYR A 341 27.73 11.25 -11.87
N LEU A 342 28.75 11.21 -11.05
CA LEU A 342 29.12 12.25 -10.09
C LEU A 342 30.46 12.92 -10.52
N PRO A 343 30.42 13.80 -11.54
CA PRO A 343 31.64 14.44 -12.03
C PRO A 343 32.36 15.28 -10.95
N HIS A 344 31.60 15.80 -10.01
CA HIS A 344 32.06 16.61 -8.90
C HIS A 344 31.03 16.49 -7.74
N GLU A 345 31.46 16.73 -6.49
CA GLU A 345 30.59 16.68 -5.30
C GLU A 345 29.32 17.56 -5.38
N LYS A 346 29.34 18.59 -6.22
CA LYS A 346 28.20 19.51 -6.45
C LYS A 346 27.28 19.09 -7.57
N TRP A 347 27.65 18.11 -8.37
CA TRP A 347 26.86 17.67 -9.54
C TRP A 347 26.58 16.19 -9.50
N MET A 348 25.37 15.84 -9.88
CA MET A 348 24.99 14.45 -10.16
C MET A 348 24.13 14.43 -11.42
N LEU A 349 24.52 13.62 -12.37
CA LEU A 349 23.73 13.33 -13.57
C LEU A 349 23.20 11.89 -13.46
N ASN A 350 21.95 11.68 -13.85
CA ASN A 350 21.37 10.35 -13.93
C ASN A 350 20.69 10.19 -15.28
N ALA A 351 20.92 9.05 -15.90
CA ALA A 351 20.23 8.63 -17.13
C ALA A 351 19.58 7.28 -16.89
N LYS A 352 18.31 7.13 -17.27
CA LYS A 352 17.56 5.89 -17.11
C LYS A 352 16.77 5.59 -18.40
N ALA A 353 16.86 4.33 -18.84
CA ALA A 353 16.08 3.79 -19.95
C ALA A 353 15.37 2.51 -19.48
N GLU A 354 14.11 2.36 -19.82
CA GLU A 354 13.25 1.24 -19.45
C GLU A 354 12.48 0.74 -20.66
N ALA A 355 12.29 -0.56 -20.75
CA ALA A 355 11.44 -1.20 -21.75
C ALA A 355 10.52 -2.21 -21.06
N TYR A 356 9.23 -2.18 -21.42
CA TYR A 356 8.23 -3.13 -20.95
C TYR A 356 7.56 -3.81 -22.15
N TYR A 357 7.32 -5.09 -22.04
CA TYR A 357 6.40 -5.81 -22.90
C TYR A 357 5.24 -6.35 -22.08
N ASN A 358 4.06 -5.82 -22.31
CA ASN A 358 2.82 -6.20 -21.64
C ASN A 358 1.94 -6.99 -22.61
N LYS A 359 1.52 -8.19 -22.21
CA LYS A 359 0.58 -9.04 -22.95
C LYS A 359 -0.56 -9.41 -22.03
N VAL A 360 -1.78 -9.10 -22.44
CA VAL A 360 -3.01 -9.46 -21.71
C VAL A 360 -3.92 -10.28 -22.62
N ARG A 361 -4.37 -11.41 -22.13
CA ARG A 361 -5.41 -12.22 -22.72
C ARG A 361 -6.55 -12.34 -21.70
N SER A 362 -7.71 -11.78 -22.03
CA SER A 362 -8.92 -11.84 -21.20
C SER A 362 -9.98 -12.62 -21.93
N HIS A 363 -10.61 -13.56 -21.23
CA HIS A 363 -11.62 -14.46 -21.76
C HIS A 363 -12.86 -14.42 -20.86
N ASP A 364 -14.03 -14.23 -21.46
CA ASP A 364 -15.31 -14.41 -20.78
C ASP A 364 -15.78 -15.84 -21.03
N LYS A 365 -16.08 -16.58 -19.97
CA LYS A 365 -16.53 -17.96 -19.98
C LYS A 365 -18.01 -18.11 -19.64
N SER A 366 -18.71 -16.98 -19.44
CA SER A 366 -20.14 -16.98 -19.13
C SER A 366 -20.93 -17.69 -20.25
N PRO A 367 -21.97 -18.45 -19.93
CA PRO A 367 -22.73 -19.24 -20.93
C PRO A 367 -23.28 -18.42 -22.08
N PHE A 368 -23.59 -17.14 -21.84
CA PHE A 368 -24.16 -16.22 -22.83
C PHE A 368 -23.13 -15.40 -23.61
N LEU A 369 -21.86 -15.39 -23.18
CA LEU A 369 -20.80 -14.52 -23.69
C LEU A 369 -19.47 -15.27 -23.87
N GLN A 370 -19.51 -16.56 -24.28
CA GLN A 370 -18.32 -17.38 -24.53
C GLN A 370 -17.48 -16.82 -25.67
N HIS A 371 -16.64 -15.80 -25.40
CA HIS A 371 -15.75 -15.27 -26.39
C HIS A 371 -14.46 -14.70 -25.78
N GLU A 372 -13.44 -14.59 -26.58
CA GLU A 372 -12.23 -13.86 -26.20
C GLU A 372 -12.59 -12.38 -26.06
N ASN A 373 -12.51 -11.84 -24.83
CA ASN A 373 -12.79 -10.46 -24.55
C ASN A 373 -11.76 -9.59 -25.30
N TYR A 374 -10.48 -9.79 -25.03
CA TYR A 374 -9.41 -9.27 -25.85
C TYR A 374 -8.08 -10.01 -25.64
N ASN A 375 -7.20 -9.94 -26.66
CA ASN A 375 -5.86 -10.51 -26.63
C ASN A 375 -4.91 -9.49 -27.27
N LYS A 376 -4.27 -8.67 -26.43
CA LYS A 376 -3.46 -7.54 -26.86
C LYS A 376 -2.07 -7.56 -26.23
N GLY A 377 -1.08 -7.15 -27.02
CA GLY A 377 0.28 -6.88 -26.57
C GLY A 377 0.65 -5.43 -26.79
N ARG A 378 1.46 -4.86 -25.87
CA ARG A 378 1.95 -3.50 -25.97
C ARG A 378 3.40 -3.42 -25.50
N MET A 379 4.27 -2.86 -26.38
CA MET A 379 5.60 -2.41 -25.99
C MET A 379 5.52 -1.01 -25.43
N GLU A 380 6.29 -0.74 -24.38
CA GLU A 380 6.42 0.57 -23.76
C GLU A 380 7.91 0.87 -23.60
N TYR A 381 8.32 2.09 -23.95
CA TYR A 381 9.70 2.56 -23.79
C TYR A 381 9.68 3.86 -23.01
N HIS A 382 10.51 3.93 -21.97
CA HIS A 382 10.59 5.10 -21.10
C HIS A 382 12.04 5.53 -20.98
N GLY A 383 12.29 6.83 -21.17
CA GLY A 383 13.60 7.43 -20.99
C GLY A 383 13.53 8.61 -20.04
N SER A 384 14.53 8.78 -19.16
CA SER A 384 14.65 9.99 -18.37
C SER A 384 16.11 10.43 -18.20
N LEU A 385 16.31 11.74 -18.22
CA LEU A 385 17.57 12.41 -17.88
C LEU A 385 17.33 13.32 -16.69
N GLN A 386 18.22 13.27 -15.70
CA GLN A 386 18.14 14.07 -14.51
C GLN A 386 19.49 14.74 -14.23
N ALA A 387 19.46 16.02 -13.90
CA ALA A 387 20.62 16.77 -13.47
C ALA A 387 20.34 17.37 -12.10
N ARG A 388 21.27 17.22 -11.17
CA ARG A 388 21.21 17.79 -9.82
C ARG A 388 22.46 18.62 -9.57
N TRP A 389 22.23 19.81 -9.03
CA TRP A 389 23.28 20.77 -8.82
C TRP A 389 23.16 21.44 -7.45
N ARG A 390 24.26 21.51 -6.71
CA ARG A 390 24.40 22.24 -5.45
C ARG A 390 25.42 23.37 -5.61
N PRO A 391 25.01 24.54 -6.13
CA PRO A 391 25.94 25.66 -6.33
C PRO A 391 26.58 26.12 -5.03
N VAL A 392 25.78 26.19 -3.95
CA VAL A 392 26.21 26.57 -2.61
C VAL A 392 25.64 25.59 -1.57
N SER A 393 26.28 25.44 -0.42
CA SER A 393 25.95 24.46 0.60
C SER A 393 24.46 24.44 1.00
N PRO A 394 23.77 25.61 1.23
CA PRO A 394 22.36 25.57 1.63
C PRO A 394 21.36 25.31 0.49
N PHE A 395 21.74 25.48 -0.78
CA PHE A 395 20.82 25.43 -1.91
C PHE A 395 21.14 24.30 -2.87
N SER A 396 20.14 23.53 -3.26
CA SER A 396 20.24 22.50 -4.31
C SER A 396 19.06 22.59 -5.26
N VAL A 397 19.29 22.30 -6.53
CA VAL A 397 18.27 22.25 -7.60
C VAL A 397 18.40 20.97 -8.39
N ALA A 398 17.30 20.42 -8.87
CA ALA A 398 17.28 19.28 -9.79
C ALA A 398 16.28 19.53 -10.92
N ALA A 399 16.64 19.09 -12.11
CA ALA A 399 15.77 19.05 -13.27
C ALA A 399 15.64 17.61 -13.78
N ILE A 400 14.44 17.21 -14.17
CA ILE A 400 14.13 15.92 -14.77
C ILE A 400 13.42 16.18 -16.08
N ILE A 401 13.83 15.47 -17.11
CA ILE A 401 13.10 15.38 -18.38
C ILE A 401 12.82 13.91 -18.62
N ARG A 402 11.56 13.58 -18.89
CA ARG A 402 11.11 12.22 -19.14
C ARG A 402 10.31 12.16 -20.43
N GLU A 403 10.50 11.09 -21.18
CA GLU A 403 9.77 10.76 -22.42
C GLU A 403 9.29 9.32 -22.35
N GLU A 404 8.07 9.07 -22.86
CA GLU A 404 7.47 7.73 -22.86
C GLU A 404 6.75 7.46 -24.19
N ILE A 405 6.83 6.19 -24.62
CA ILE A 405 6.21 5.70 -25.85
C ILE A 405 5.39 4.45 -25.50
N TYR A 406 4.11 4.45 -25.84
CA TYR A 406 3.19 3.33 -25.65
C TYR A 406 2.76 2.77 -27.01
N GLY A 407 3.34 1.63 -27.42
CA GLY A 407 3.17 1.11 -28.77
C GLY A 407 3.73 2.08 -29.83
N LYS A 408 2.83 2.77 -30.55
CA LYS A 408 3.19 3.79 -31.54
C LYS A 408 2.90 5.22 -31.07
N LYS A 409 2.29 5.40 -29.88
CA LYS A 409 1.88 6.71 -29.37
C LYS A 409 2.97 7.31 -28.48
N TRP A 410 3.51 8.44 -28.91
CA TRP A 410 4.44 9.26 -28.14
C TRP A 410 3.66 10.11 -27.14
N ILE A 411 4.11 10.12 -25.90
CA ILE A 411 3.58 11.00 -24.85
C ILE A 411 4.38 12.31 -24.92
N PRO A 412 3.75 13.48 -24.77
CA PRO A 412 4.49 14.73 -24.73
C PRO A 412 5.50 14.76 -23.58
N VAL A 413 6.67 15.35 -23.84
CA VAL A 413 7.76 15.49 -22.86
C VAL A 413 7.26 15.94 -21.50
N MET A 414 7.74 15.28 -20.46
CA MET A 414 7.39 15.49 -19.07
C MET A 414 8.56 16.15 -18.32
N PRO A 415 8.58 17.49 -18.20
CA PRO A 415 9.58 18.20 -17.41
C PRO A 415 9.18 18.23 -15.93
N ALA A 416 10.19 18.20 -15.04
CA ALA A 416 10.03 18.49 -13.64
C ALA A 416 11.23 19.28 -13.10
N LEU A 417 10.95 20.20 -12.17
CA LEU A 417 11.96 20.98 -11.45
C LEU A 417 11.75 20.83 -9.96
N PHE A 418 12.86 20.71 -9.24
CA PHE A 418 12.92 20.55 -7.79
C PHE A 418 13.96 21.48 -7.21
N ALA A 419 13.67 22.06 -6.08
CA ALA A 419 14.62 22.89 -5.34
C ALA A 419 14.51 22.62 -3.84
N ASP A 420 15.61 22.77 -3.14
CA ASP A 420 15.62 22.81 -1.68
C ASP A 420 16.62 23.83 -1.15
N TYR A 421 16.29 24.36 0.04
CA TYR A 421 17.12 25.32 0.75
C TYR A 421 17.17 24.97 2.24
N VAL A 422 18.37 24.78 2.78
CA VAL A 422 18.60 24.54 4.20
C VAL A 422 18.42 25.85 4.97
N LEU A 423 17.29 25.97 5.66
CA LEU A 423 16.96 27.15 6.47
C LEU A 423 17.75 27.18 7.77
N TYR A 424 17.91 26.01 8.44
CA TYR A 424 18.62 25.90 9.70
C TYR A 424 19.27 24.52 9.84
N ALA A 425 20.58 24.47 9.70
CA ALA A 425 21.33 23.22 9.65
C ALA A 425 21.27 22.35 10.93
N PRO A 426 21.30 22.91 12.17
CA PRO A 426 21.25 22.11 13.41
C PRO A 426 19.95 21.28 13.55
N TRP A 427 18.84 21.77 13.02
CA TRP A 427 17.54 21.07 13.01
C TRP A 427 17.28 20.33 11.70
N LYS A 428 18.25 20.37 10.78
CA LYS A 428 18.04 19.93 9.39
C LYS A 428 16.75 20.50 8.81
N LEU A 429 16.40 21.74 9.17
CA LEU A 429 15.22 22.41 8.67
C LEU A 429 15.47 22.83 7.22
N VAL A 430 14.67 22.26 6.31
CA VAL A 430 14.84 22.43 4.87
C VAL A 430 13.51 22.81 4.23
N ALA A 431 13.49 23.92 3.50
CA ALA A 431 12.40 24.26 2.59
C ALA A 431 12.58 23.52 1.27
N LYS A 432 11.48 23.08 0.68
CA LYS A 432 11.42 22.35 -0.59
C LYS A 432 10.33 22.93 -1.47
N ALA A 433 10.57 22.94 -2.78
CA ALA A 433 9.56 23.27 -3.79
C ALA A 433 9.78 22.39 -5.02
N SER A 434 8.68 22.04 -5.68
CA SER A 434 8.74 21.31 -6.94
C SER A 434 7.56 21.61 -7.86
N VAL A 435 7.76 21.42 -9.16
CA VAL A 435 6.76 21.49 -10.20
C VAL A 435 7.02 20.39 -11.21
N ALA A 436 5.96 19.69 -11.62
CA ALA A 436 6.07 18.65 -12.64
C ALA A 436 4.86 18.64 -13.56
N ARG A 437 5.10 18.31 -14.81
CA ARG A 437 4.07 17.89 -15.75
C ARG A 437 4.18 16.38 -15.92
N ASN A 438 3.08 15.67 -15.73
CA ASN A 438 3.05 14.21 -15.83
C ASN A 438 1.85 13.74 -16.65
N TYR A 439 1.89 12.51 -17.15
CA TYR A 439 0.85 11.90 -17.95
C TYR A 439 0.59 10.48 -17.44
N ARG A 440 -0.65 9.99 -17.62
CA ARG A 440 -0.99 8.58 -17.47
C ARG A 440 -1.62 8.05 -18.75
N TYR A 441 -1.02 7.02 -19.32
CA TYR A 441 -1.58 6.32 -20.48
C TYR A 441 -2.69 5.37 -20.03
N PRO A 442 -3.79 5.21 -20.79
CA PRO A 442 -4.89 4.33 -20.46
C PRO A 442 -4.46 2.87 -20.27
N SER A 443 -5.11 2.15 -19.34
CA SER A 443 -4.92 0.72 -19.13
C SER A 443 -5.43 -0.10 -20.33
N MET A 444 -5.11 -1.40 -20.36
CA MET A 444 -5.60 -2.24 -21.48
C MET A 444 -7.11 -2.47 -21.41
N ASN A 445 -7.71 -2.49 -20.19
CA ASN A 445 -9.17 -2.54 -20.07
C ASN A 445 -9.82 -1.24 -20.54
N ASP A 446 -9.24 -0.08 -20.19
CA ASP A 446 -9.75 1.21 -20.70
C ASP A 446 -9.85 1.21 -22.23
N LEU A 447 -8.87 0.62 -22.92
CA LEU A 447 -8.80 0.63 -24.37
C LEU A 447 -9.57 -0.52 -25.05
N TYR A 448 -9.57 -1.73 -24.47
CA TYR A 448 -9.90 -2.94 -25.23
C TYR A 448 -10.97 -3.83 -24.61
N PHE A 449 -11.43 -3.55 -23.38
CA PHE A 449 -12.45 -4.38 -22.71
C PHE A 449 -13.76 -4.43 -23.52
N LYS A 450 -14.39 -5.59 -23.63
CA LYS A 450 -15.66 -5.79 -24.34
C LYS A 450 -16.75 -6.30 -23.40
N PRO A 451 -17.96 -5.70 -23.50
CA PRO A 451 -18.30 -4.47 -24.19
C PRO A 451 -17.82 -3.26 -23.39
N GLY A 452 -17.36 -2.19 -24.06
CA GLY A 452 -17.17 -0.90 -23.42
C GLY A 452 -15.80 -0.25 -23.58
N GLY A 453 -14.68 -0.97 -23.76
CA GLY A 453 -13.37 -0.33 -23.96
C GLY A 453 -13.37 0.70 -25.10
N ASN A 454 -12.57 1.76 -24.95
CA ASN A 454 -12.51 2.86 -25.90
C ASN A 454 -11.07 3.10 -26.38
N PRO A 455 -10.73 2.64 -27.60
CA PRO A 455 -9.38 2.83 -28.16
C PRO A 455 -8.99 4.28 -28.45
N ASP A 456 -9.96 5.20 -28.50
CA ASP A 456 -9.76 6.60 -28.80
C ASP A 456 -9.45 7.47 -27.56
N LEU A 457 -9.28 6.85 -26.40
CA LEU A 457 -8.93 7.56 -25.17
C LEU A 457 -7.58 8.27 -25.30
N GLU A 458 -7.59 9.53 -24.89
CA GLU A 458 -6.38 10.32 -24.73
C GLU A 458 -5.73 10.06 -23.37
N PRO A 459 -4.39 10.17 -23.26
CA PRO A 459 -3.70 10.13 -21.98
C PRO A 459 -4.18 11.26 -21.06
N GLU A 460 -4.34 10.94 -19.76
CA GLU A 460 -4.58 11.95 -18.73
C GLU A 460 -3.35 12.82 -18.55
N LYS A 461 -3.54 14.13 -18.29
CA LYS A 461 -2.48 15.15 -18.22
C LYS A 461 -2.57 15.87 -16.90
N GLY A 462 -1.46 15.92 -16.14
CA GLY A 462 -1.41 16.60 -14.87
C GLY A 462 -0.27 17.61 -14.75
N PHE A 463 -0.56 18.72 -14.08
CA PHE A 463 0.45 19.62 -13.52
C PHE A 463 0.33 19.58 -12.00
N THR A 464 1.45 19.41 -11.33
CA THR A 464 1.52 19.37 -9.87
C THR A 464 2.57 20.33 -9.37
N TYR A 465 2.19 21.13 -8.37
CA TYR A 465 3.03 22.07 -7.65
C TYR A 465 3.10 21.63 -6.20
N ASP A 466 4.29 21.60 -5.61
CA ASP A 466 4.51 21.25 -4.22
C ASP A 466 5.40 22.30 -3.55
N ALA A 467 5.07 22.66 -2.31
CA ALA A 467 5.93 23.45 -1.44
C ALA A 467 5.85 22.88 -0.02
N GLY A 468 6.96 22.88 0.72
CA GLY A 468 6.94 22.37 2.07
C GLY A 468 8.24 22.58 2.83
N VAL A 469 8.22 22.15 4.08
CA VAL A 469 9.38 22.12 4.97
C VAL A 469 9.52 20.75 5.62
N GLU A 470 10.74 20.33 5.86
CA GLU A 470 11.05 19.14 6.66
C GLU A 470 12.07 19.49 7.75
N TRP A 471 12.04 18.76 8.84
CA TRP A 471 12.97 18.90 9.95
C TRP A 471 13.33 17.55 10.58
N ASP A 472 14.54 17.46 11.17
CA ASP A 472 15.03 16.32 11.96
C ASP A 472 15.85 16.86 13.14
N ILE A 473 15.15 17.10 14.24
CA ILE A 473 15.71 17.65 15.48
C ILE A 473 16.14 16.49 16.36
N ARG A 474 17.39 16.43 16.74
CA ARG A 474 17.95 15.37 17.58
C ARG A 474 18.65 15.94 18.80
N SER A 475 18.31 15.40 19.96
CA SER A 475 19.03 15.62 21.21
C SER A 475 19.44 14.27 21.83
N LYS A 476 20.15 14.31 22.96
CA LYS A 476 20.53 13.07 23.69
C LYS A 476 19.32 12.24 24.17
N ALA A 477 18.22 12.92 24.47
CA ALA A 477 17.04 12.28 25.07
C ALA A 477 15.88 12.12 24.07
N PHE A 478 15.82 12.94 23.04
CA PHE A 478 14.65 12.97 22.17
C PHE A 478 15.02 13.20 20.70
N GLN A 479 14.20 12.67 19.80
CA GLN A 479 14.21 12.94 18.36
C GLN A 479 12.81 13.40 17.95
N LEU A 480 12.74 14.47 17.15
CA LEU A 480 11.53 14.95 16.51
C LEU A 480 11.83 15.17 15.04
N LYS A 481 11.18 14.38 14.19
CA LYS A 481 11.29 14.47 12.75
C LYS A 481 9.90 14.74 12.19
N GLY A 482 9.81 15.55 11.14
CA GLY A 482 8.52 15.79 10.53
C GLY A 482 8.65 16.56 9.23
N SER A 483 7.48 16.71 8.58
CA SER A 483 7.31 17.52 7.40
C SER A 483 5.93 18.15 7.36
N PHE A 484 5.86 19.31 6.75
CA PHE A 484 4.64 19.95 6.29
C PHE A 484 4.77 20.19 4.80
N SER A 485 3.76 19.85 4.03
CA SER A 485 3.70 20.14 2.59
C SER A 485 2.32 20.66 2.20
N ALA A 486 2.30 21.62 1.28
CA ALA A 486 1.13 22.07 0.56
C ALA A 486 1.29 21.67 -0.91
N PHE A 487 0.19 21.30 -1.55
CA PHE A 487 0.19 20.89 -2.95
C PHE A 487 -1.01 21.47 -3.70
N ASP A 488 -0.83 21.61 -5.00
CA ASP A 488 -1.87 21.99 -5.95
C ASP A 488 -1.67 21.20 -7.25
N SER A 489 -2.71 20.53 -7.74
CA SER A 489 -2.64 19.65 -8.91
C SER A 489 -3.88 19.76 -9.77
N TYR A 490 -3.67 19.95 -11.06
CA TYR A 490 -4.71 19.97 -12.08
C TYR A 490 -4.55 18.80 -13.02
N ILE A 491 -5.55 17.92 -13.08
CA ILE A 491 -5.57 16.76 -13.98
C ILE A 491 -6.69 16.96 -15.00
N LYS A 492 -6.32 16.93 -16.29
CA LYS A 492 -7.25 17.02 -17.45
C LYS A 492 -7.37 15.65 -18.10
N ASP A 493 -8.43 15.50 -18.89
CA ASP A 493 -8.72 14.29 -19.66
C ASP A 493 -8.84 13.05 -18.75
N TRP A 494 -9.31 13.26 -17.50
CA TRP A 494 -9.47 12.20 -16.52
C TRP A 494 -10.41 11.12 -17.04
N ILE A 495 -9.96 9.88 -17.02
CA ILE A 495 -10.71 8.73 -17.50
C ILE A 495 -11.69 8.27 -16.43
N LEU A 496 -12.95 8.25 -16.79
CA LEU A 496 -14.02 7.74 -15.93
C LEU A 496 -14.89 6.75 -16.69
N TRP A 497 -15.15 5.61 -16.06
CA TRP A 497 -16.13 4.66 -16.54
C TRP A 497 -17.53 5.13 -16.14
N THR A 498 -18.42 5.26 -17.12
CA THR A 498 -19.81 5.68 -16.92
C THR A 498 -20.74 4.75 -17.70
N PRO A 499 -21.99 4.52 -17.21
CA PRO A 499 -22.99 3.80 -17.98
C PRO A 499 -23.33 4.59 -19.24
N ASN A 500 -23.44 3.89 -20.36
CA ASN A 500 -23.87 4.48 -21.63
C ASN A 500 -25.34 4.14 -21.94
N THR A 501 -25.88 4.72 -23.01
CA THR A 501 -27.27 4.50 -23.47
C THR A 501 -27.57 3.08 -23.92
N LYS A 502 -26.53 2.24 -24.13
CA LYS A 502 -26.67 0.84 -24.53
C LYS A 502 -26.65 -0.12 -23.32
N GLY A 503 -26.64 0.39 -22.09
CA GLY A 503 -26.73 -0.40 -20.87
C GLY A 503 -25.42 -1.02 -20.38
N TYR A 504 -24.25 -0.63 -20.90
CA TYR A 504 -22.95 -1.08 -20.38
C TYR A 504 -22.06 0.11 -20.01
N TRP A 505 -21.06 -0.16 -19.18
CA TRP A 505 -20.07 0.85 -18.74
C TRP A 505 -19.03 1.09 -19.82
N GLN A 506 -18.69 2.35 -20.07
CA GLN A 506 -17.70 2.78 -21.05
C GLN A 506 -16.80 3.87 -20.48
N PRO A 507 -15.45 3.78 -20.68
CA PRO A 507 -14.53 4.82 -20.26
C PRO A 507 -14.50 5.97 -21.26
N SER A 508 -14.40 7.18 -20.75
CA SER A 508 -14.28 8.40 -21.53
C SER A 508 -13.44 9.46 -20.81
N ASN A 509 -12.83 10.38 -21.55
CA ASN A 509 -12.08 11.51 -21.01
C ASN A 509 -13.06 12.66 -20.69
N VAL A 510 -13.77 12.58 -19.58
CA VAL A 510 -14.89 13.49 -19.28
C VAL A 510 -14.61 14.49 -18.17
N LYS A 511 -13.56 14.28 -17.37
CA LYS A 511 -13.36 15.07 -16.16
C LYS A 511 -12.09 15.91 -16.20
N LYS A 512 -12.19 17.07 -15.59
CA LYS A 512 -11.07 17.90 -15.14
C LYS A 512 -11.14 17.95 -13.64
N VAL A 513 -10.08 17.58 -12.95
CA VAL A 513 -10.06 17.53 -11.49
C VAL A 513 -8.99 18.45 -10.95
N HIS A 514 -9.35 19.22 -9.93
CA HIS A 514 -8.46 20.07 -9.15
C HIS A 514 -8.30 19.47 -7.76
N ASN A 515 -7.09 18.97 -7.47
CA ASN A 515 -6.71 18.43 -6.17
C ASN A 515 -5.77 19.43 -5.49
N TYR A 516 -6.08 19.83 -4.28
CA TYR A 516 -5.22 20.75 -3.50
C TYR A 516 -5.28 20.40 -2.03
N GLY A 517 -4.33 20.88 -1.26
CA GLY A 517 -4.37 20.64 0.17
C GLY A 517 -3.03 20.67 0.87
N THR A 518 -3.03 20.07 2.06
CA THR A 518 -1.85 20.01 2.92
C THR A 518 -1.67 18.62 3.54
N GLU A 519 -0.41 18.25 3.76
CA GLU A 519 -0.04 17.02 4.45
C GLU A 519 0.94 17.37 5.59
N ILE A 520 0.72 16.76 6.76
CA ILE A 520 1.59 16.84 7.92
C ILE A 520 2.01 15.42 8.30
N MET A 521 3.29 15.20 8.47
CA MET A 521 3.84 13.96 9.02
C MET A 521 4.75 14.29 10.19
N LEU A 522 4.61 13.57 11.29
CA LEU A 522 5.36 13.75 12.52
C LEU A 522 5.82 12.41 13.08
N GLU A 523 7.09 12.30 13.40
CA GLU A 523 7.69 11.19 14.12
C GLU A 523 8.42 11.74 15.36
N ALA A 524 8.04 11.26 16.52
CA ALA A 524 8.69 11.63 17.78
C ALA A 524 9.16 10.37 18.51
N ALA A 525 10.35 10.40 19.08
CA ALA A 525 10.86 9.32 19.93
C ALA A 525 11.63 9.91 21.11
N THR A 526 11.45 9.36 22.28
CA THR A 526 12.16 9.79 23.49
C THR A 526 12.56 8.60 24.35
N GLN A 527 13.75 8.71 24.96
CA GLN A 527 14.21 7.80 26.01
C GLN A 527 13.77 8.39 27.35
N ILE A 528 12.68 7.88 27.92
CA ILE A 528 12.11 8.38 29.19
C ILE A 528 13.03 8.02 30.35
N ARG A 529 13.51 6.75 30.40
CA ARG A 529 14.45 6.23 31.41
C ARG A 529 15.34 5.15 30.77
N LYS A 530 16.37 4.67 31.45
CA LYS A 530 17.31 3.64 30.96
C LYS A 530 16.63 2.45 30.24
N HIS A 531 15.40 2.09 30.65
CA HIS A 531 14.66 0.94 30.11
C HIS A 531 13.25 1.29 29.62
N ALA A 532 12.97 2.58 29.40
CA ALA A 532 11.67 3.04 28.95
C ALA A 532 11.82 4.00 27.75
N ARG A 533 11.23 3.64 26.64
CA ARG A 533 11.21 4.43 25.40
C ARG A 533 9.77 4.65 24.95
N ALA A 534 9.46 5.86 24.54
CA ALA A 534 8.21 6.17 23.87
C ALA A 534 8.48 6.63 22.43
N SER A 535 7.61 6.23 21.51
CA SER A 535 7.60 6.73 20.14
C SER A 535 6.15 7.03 19.71
N LEU A 536 6.02 8.03 18.86
CA LEU A 536 4.76 8.50 18.30
C LEU A 536 4.98 8.79 16.82
N THR A 537 4.06 8.31 15.97
CA THR A 537 3.89 8.80 14.61
C THR A 537 2.51 9.39 14.48
N ALA A 538 2.37 10.54 13.80
CA ALA A 538 1.10 11.18 13.54
C ALA A 538 1.12 11.74 12.11
N ASN A 539 0.06 11.46 11.36
CA ASN A 539 -0.10 11.94 10.01
C ASN A 539 -1.48 12.58 9.87
N TYR A 540 -1.55 13.64 9.10
CA TYR A 540 -2.78 14.33 8.76
C TYR A 540 -2.72 14.78 7.31
N ALA A 541 -3.83 14.62 6.59
CA ALA A 541 -4.00 15.15 5.25
C ALA A 541 -5.35 15.87 5.11
N PHE A 542 -5.29 17.03 4.48
CA PHE A 542 -6.46 17.76 3.97
C PHE A 542 -6.39 17.72 2.45
N THR A 543 -7.36 17.05 1.80
CA THR A 543 -7.29 16.66 0.38
C THR A 543 -8.60 16.88 -0.36
N PRO A 544 -9.07 18.13 -0.54
CA PRO A 544 -10.15 18.42 -1.47
C PRO A 544 -9.80 18.00 -2.89
N SER A 545 -10.72 17.31 -3.56
CA SER A 545 -10.59 16.82 -4.93
C SER A 545 -11.85 17.17 -5.69
N ILE A 546 -11.81 18.27 -6.41
CA ILE A 546 -12.99 18.94 -6.96
C ILE A 546 -13.10 18.67 -8.47
N ASN A 547 -14.25 18.15 -8.89
CA ASN A 547 -14.57 18.04 -10.31
C ASN A 547 -14.79 19.41 -10.94
N GLN A 548 -13.98 19.78 -11.91
CA GLN A 548 -14.08 20.99 -12.72
C GLN A 548 -14.36 20.68 -14.20
N GLY A 549 -14.71 19.42 -14.52
CA GLY A 549 -15.13 19.03 -15.86
C GLY A 549 -16.49 19.62 -16.20
N LYS A 550 -16.71 19.92 -17.48
CA LYS A 550 -18.03 20.38 -17.94
C LYS A 550 -19.09 19.31 -17.65
N PRO A 551 -20.33 19.71 -17.29
CA PRO A 551 -21.43 18.78 -17.20
C PRO A 551 -21.61 17.98 -18.47
N SER A 552 -21.88 16.67 -18.34
CA SER A 552 -22.12 15.78 -19.49
C SER A 552 -23.49 16.03 -20.15
N ASN A 553 -24.45 16.54 -19.35
CA ASN A 553 -25.82 16.93 -19.76
C ASN A 553 -26.40 17.87 -18.70
N ASP A 554 -27.60 18.39 -18.94
CA ASP A 554 -28.29 19.36 -18.06
C ASP A 554 -28.59 18.81 -16.65
N ASN A 555 -28.64 17.51 -16.46
CA ASN A 555 -28.87 16.84 -15.17
C ASN A 555 -27.57 16.46 -14.43
N ASP A 556 -26.39 16.74 -15.01
CA ASP A 556 -25.09 16.44 -14.38
C ASP A 556 -24.74 17.52 -13.36
N ALA A 557 -25.11 17.31 -12.11
CA ALA A 557 -24.82 18.19 -10.98
C ALA A 557 -23.40 18.02 -10.41
N SER A 558 -22.50 17.32 -11.10
CA SER A 558 -21.16 16.97 -10.57
C SER A 558 -20.13 18.09 -10.63
N TYR A 559 -20.39 19.19 -11.34
CA TYR A 559 -19.46 20.34 -11.42
C TYR A 559 -19.28 21.03 -10.07
N GLY A 560 -18.04 21.30 -9.71
CA GLY A 560 -17.70 21.93 -8.43
C GLY A 560 -17.84 21.01 -7.20
N LYS A 561 -18.13 19.72 -7.40
CA LYS A 561 -18.34 18.74 -6.34
C LYS A 561 -17.09 17.93 -6.02
N GLN A 562 -16.99 17.46 -4.74
CA GLN A 562 -15.94 16.55 -4.28
C GLN A 562 -16.07 15.22 -5.01
N LEU A 563 -14.93 14.57 -5.35
CA LEU A 563 -14.94 13.22 -5.89
C LEU A 563 -15.53 12.22 -4.87
N CYS A 564 -16.22 11.21 -5.40
CA CYS A 564 -16.84 10.15 -4.58
C CYS A 564 -15.78 9.34 -3.82
N TYR A 565 -16.13 8.94 -2.60
CA TYR A 565 -15.33 8.15 -1.67
C TYR A 565 -14.02 8.80 -1.18
N VAL A 566 -13.61 9.93 -1.66
CA VAL A 566 -12.41 10.65 -1.23
C VAL A 566 -12.72 11.48 0.02
N PRO A 567 -12.08 11.19 1.19
CA PRO A 567 -12.27 12.00 2.39
C PRO A 567 -11.55 13.35 2.22
N LYS A 568 -12.15 14.44 2.70
CA LYS A 568 -11.47 15.74 2.77
C LYS A 568 -10.42 15.79 3.86
N HIS A 569 -10.68 15.10 4.98
CA HIS A 569 -9.77 15.03 6.13
C HIS A 569 -9.47 13.58 6.46
N SER A 570 -8.21 13.25 6.58
CA SER A 570 -7.74 11.96 7.08
C SER A 570 -6.62 12.16 8.10
N ALA A 571 -6.62 11.34 9.15
CA ALA A 571 -5.59 11.39 10.18
C ALA A 571 -5.31 10.00 10.72
N ASN A 572 -4.07 9.75 11.11
CA ASN A 572 -3.71 8.56 11.87
C ASN A 572 -2.63 8.87 12.91
N ILE A 573 -2.69 8.15 14.02
CA ILE A 573 -1.72 8.24 15.13
C ILE A 573 -1.33 6.82 15.51
N SER A 574 -0.04 6.56 15.68
CA SER A 574 0.49 5.33 16.26
C SER A 574 1.45 5.69 17.38
N ALA A 575 1.14 5.25 18.59
CA ALA A 575 1.94 5.45 19.79
C ALA A 575 2.44 4.10 20.30
N ARG A 576 3.73 4.02 20.66
CA ARG A 576 4.35 2.82 21.24
C ARG A 576 5.15 3.20 22.48
N LEU A 577 4.87 2.49 23.58
CA LEU A 577 5.61 2.58 24.83
C LEU A 577 6.32 1.25 25.08
N GLU A 578 7.62 1.29 25.17
CA GLU A 578 8.47 0.14 25.51
C GLU A 578 8.99 0.29 26.93
N TRP A 579 8.83 -0.75 27.73
CA TRP A 579 9.36 -0.81 29.09
C TRP A 579 9.93 -2.19 29.39
N LYS A 580 11.26 -2.26 29.52
CA LYS A 580 12.01 -3.52 29.65
C LYS A 580 11.68 -4.48 28.50
N THR A 581 10.96 -5.54 28.79
CA THR A 581 10.54 -6.59 27.83
C THR A 581 9.07 -6.46 27.41
N TRP A 582 8.38 -5.41 27.84
CA TRP A 582 7.01 -5.12 27.48
C TRP A 582 6.95 -4.01 26.45
N ALA A 583 6.01 -4.11 25.54
CA ALA A 583 5.62 -3.01 24.66
C ALA A 583 4.09 -2.88 24.64
N LEU A 584 3.62 -1.66 24.75
CA LEU A 584 2.22 -1.27 24.56
C LEU A 584 2.14 -0.42 23.31
N GLN A 585 1.20 -0.72 22.44
CA GLN A 585 0.97 0.04 21.21
C GLN A 585 -0.50 0.43 21.13
N TYR A 586 -0.75 1.68 20.74
CA TYR A 586 -2.07 2.21 20.45
C TYR A 586 -2.05 2.82 19.06
N LYS A 587 -3.05 2.51 18.24
CA LYS A 587 -3.24 3.06 16.90
C LYS A 587 -4.62 3.67 16.81
N TRP A 588 -4.71 4.79 16.12
CA TRP A 588 -5.95 5.51 15.90
C TRP A 588 -5.98 6.01 14.46
N ILE A 589 -7.13 5.90 13.80
CA ILE A 589 -7.37 6.45 12.47
C ILE A 589 -8.69 7.22 12.45
N HIS A 590 -8.75 8.23 11.60
CA HIS A 590 -9.94 9.02 11.35
C HIS A 590 -10.07 9.33 9.86
N TYR A 591 -11.27 9.19 9.35
CA TYR A 591 -11.69 9.72 8.05
C TYR A 591 -12.95 10.57 8.22
N SER A 592 -12.97 11.74 7.56
CA SER A 592 -14.18 12.56 7.47
C SER A 592 -15.25 11.88 6.62
N GLU A 593 -16.40 12.50 6.50
CA GLU A 593 -17.48 12.07 5.60
C GLU A 593 -16.96 11.93 4.16
N ARG A 594 -17.58 10.99 3.42
CA ARG A 594 -17.23 10.69 2.03
C ARG A 594 -18.51 10.57 1.22
N PHE A 595 -18.63 11.36 0.17
CA PHE A 595 -19.77 11.29 -0.73
C PHE A 595 -19.75 10.02 -1.55
N THR A 596 -20.89 9.41 -1.78
CA THR A 596 -21.08 8.22 -2.61
C THR A 596 -21.65 8.56 -3.98
N THR A 597 -22.25 9.74 -4.11
CA THR A 597 -22.85 10.29 -5.34
C THR A 597 -22.02 11.44 -5.90
N THR A 598 -22.04 11.62 -7.22
CA THR A 598 -21.32 12.71 -7.89
C THR A 598 -21.95 14.07 -7.65
N SER A 599 -23.22 14.14 -7.25
CA SER A 599 -23.95 15.34 -6.84
C SER A 599 -23.60 15.81 -5.43
N ASN A 600 -22.90 14.98 -4.64
CA ASN A 600 -22.58 15.20 -3.23
C ASN A 600 -23.82 15.38 -2.35
N GLU A 601 -24.76 14.48 -2.49
CA GLU A 601 -25.91 14.40 -1.59
C GLU A 601 -25.45 14.12 -0.16
N SER A 602 -26.09 14.77 0.82
CA SER A 602 -25.68 14.74 2.22
C SER A 602 -26.51 13.77 3.08
N ASP A 603 -27.39 12.98 2.47
CA ASP A 603 -28.10 11.94 3.21
C ASP A 603 -27.16 10.77 3.53
N TYR A 604 -27.29 10.18 4.73
CA TYR A 604 -26.47 9.06 5.17
C TYR A 604 -27.03 7.69 4.79
N ILE A 605 -28.03 7.63 3.95
CA ILE A 605 -28.61 6.39 3.46
C ILE A 605 -27.89 5.97 2.17
N THR A 606 -27.83 6.88 1.20
CA THR A 606 -27.26 6.59 -0.12
C THR A 606 -26.24 7.62 -0.59
N GLY A 607 -26.29 8.85 -0.09
CA GLY A 607 -25.51 10.00 -0.59
C GLY A 607 -24.16 10.21 0.07
N GLN A 608 -24.01 9.76 1.32
CA GLN A 608 -22.82 10.06 2.11
C GLN A 608 -22.51 9.00 3.15
N LEU A 609 -21.23 8.59 3.27
CA LEU A 609 -20.74 7.76 4.36
C LEU A 609 -20.42 8.61 5.58
N LYS A 610 -20.83 8.16 6.77
CA LYS A 610 -20.52 8.80 8.04
C LYS A 610 -19.01 8.89 8.29
N PRO A 611 -18.52 9.94 8.95
CA PRO A 611 -17.17 9.96 9.47
C PRO A 611 -17.00 8.87 10.53
N TYR A 612 -15.80 8.31 10.68
CA TYR A 612 -15.53 7.35 11.73
C TYR A 612 -14.14 7.49 12.33
N PHE A 613 -14.03 6.99 13.56
CA PHE A 613 -12.79 6.84 14.31
C PHE A 613 -12.61 5.36 14.61
N MET A 614 -11.44 4.82 14.35
CA MET A 614 -11.12 3.45 14.71
C MET A 614 -9.86 3.42 15.57
N SER A 615 -9.85 2.59 16.59
CA SER A 615 -8.73 2.44 17.53
C SER A 615 -8.36 0.98 17.66
N ASP A 616 -7.06 0.70 17.59
CA ASP A 616 -6.50 -0.63 17.86
C ASP A 616 -5.53 -0.55 19.02
N MET A 617 -5.41 -1.61 19.80
CA MET A 617 -4.48 -1.71 20.92
C MET A 617 -3.74 -3.04 20.86
N ALA A 618 -2.45 -3.01 21.14
CA ALA A 618 -1.64 -4.23 21.24
C ALA A 618 -0.73 -4.18 22.46
N ILE A 619 -0.55 -5.35 23.09
CA ILE A 619 0.43 -5.57 24.15
C ILE A 619 1.35 -6.70 23.73
N GLU A 620 2.65 -6.49 23.88
CA GLU A 620 3.67 -7.47 23.55
C GLU A 620 4.59 -7.74 24.74
N LYS A 621 4.94 -9.00 24.93
CA LYS A 621 5.92 -9.46 25.90
C LYS A 621 7.00 -10.24 25.20
N ALA A 622 8.26 -9.78 25.32
CA ALA A 622 9.44 -10.48 24.86
C ALA A 622 10.04 -11.36 25.97
N PHE A 623 10.53 -12.53 25.59
CA PHE A 623 11.22 -13.49 26.41
C PHE A 623 12.57 -13.81 25.78
N ARG A 624 13.60 -13.91 26.59
CA ARG A 624 14.93 -14.29 26.12
C ARG A 624 15.49 -15.42 26.94
N TRP A 625 15.78 -16.52 26.26
CA TRP A 625 16.51 -17.66 26.83
C TRP A 625 17.89 -17.76 26.16
N LYS A 626 18.77 -18.63 26.69
CA LYS A 626 20.14 -18.77 26.16
C LYS A 626 20.20 -19.07 24.64
N ARG A 627 19.20 -19.73 24.08
CA ARG A 627 19.16 -20.17 22.68
C ARG A 627 17.90 -19.81 21.92
N LEU A 628 17.02 -19.03 22.53
CA LEU A 628 15.73 -18.68 21.93
C LEU A 628 15.28 -17.29 22.38
N ASP A 629 15.05 -16.40 21.44
CA ASP A 629 14.21 -15.22 21.63
C ASP A 629 12.77 -15.58 21.24
N ALA A 630 11.82 -15.21 22.05
CA ALA A 630 10.40 -15.38 21.76
C ALA A 630 9.62 -14.13 22.14
N SER A 631 8.51 -13.88 21.48
CA SER A 631 7.54 -12.87 21.93
C SER A 631 6.11 -13.38 21.78
N VAL A 632 5.24 -12.85 22.62
CA VAL A 632 3.79 -13.02 22.52
C VAL A 632 3.18 -11.63 22.41
N LYS A 633 2.40 -11.40 21.37
CA LYS A 633 1.69 -10.15 21.10
C LYS A 633 0.20 -10.43 21.04
N ALA A 634 -0.59 -9.75 21.88
CA ALA A 634 -2.05 -9.75 21.81
C ALA A 634 -2.52 -8.42 21.21
N VAL A 635 -3.46 -8.50 20.28
CA VAL A 635 -4.01 -7.35 19.54
C VAL A 635 -5.52 -7.34 19.71
N VAL A 636 -6.07 -6.18 19.94
CA VAL A 636 -7.50 -5.87 19.87
C VAL A 636 -7.68 -4.87 18.76
N ASN A 637 -8.27 -5.29 17.67
CA ASN A 637 -8.67 -4.41 16.56
C ASN A 637 -10.06 -3.84 16.85
N ASN A 638 -10.29 -2.61 16.42
CA ASN A 638 -11.54 -1.88 16.66
C ASN A 638 -11.93 -1.91 18.14
N LEU A 639 -11.03 -1.41 19.01
CA LEU A 639 -11.15 -1.45 20.47
C LEU A 639 -12.48 -0.90 21.00
N LEU A 640 -13.01 0.14 20.37
CA LEU A 640 -14.24 0.82 20.77
C LEU A 640 -15.51 0.20 20.16
N ASP A 641 -15.37 -0.87 19.37
CA ASP A 641 -16.47 -1.54 18.65
C ASP A 641 -17.27 -0.59 17.75
N THR A 642 -16.54 0.30 17.07
CA THR A 642 -17.14 1.28 16.17
C THR A 642 -17.80 0.55 15.00
N ASP A 643 -19.06 0.83 14.77
CA ASP A 643 -19.77 0.42 13.56
C ASP A 643 -19.47 1.41 12.42
N TYR A 644 -18.87 0.90 11.35
CA TYR A 644 -18.41 1.74 10.23
C TYR A 644 -18.47 1.00 8.90
N VAL A 645 -18.53 1.79 7.84
CA VAL A 645 -18.46 1.31 6.46
C VAL A 645 -17.40 2.10 5.69
N THR A 646 -16.66 1.43 4.83
CA THR A 646 -15.66 2.04 3.95
C THR A 646 -16.21 2.30 2.55
N VAL A 647 -17.15 1.49 2.11
CA VAL A 647 -17.91 1.60 0.88
C VAL A 647 -19.39 1.36 1.22
N LEU A 648 -20.30 2.05 0.53
CA LEU A 648 -21.74 1.96 0.77
C LEU A 648 -22.18 0.49 0.76
N SER A 649 -23.01 0.13 1.74
CA SER A 649 -23.54 -1.24 1.94
C SER A 649 -22.48 -2.34 2.07
N ARG A 650 -21.25 -1.97 2.50
CA ARG A 650 -20.13 -2.87 2.82
C ARG A 650 -19.80 -2.78 4.32
N PRO A 651 -20.44 -3.59 5.16
CA PRO A 651 -20.16 -3.60 6.59
C PRO A 651 -18.74 -4.09 6.87
N MET A 652 -18.13 -3.54 7.91
CA MET A 652 -16.79 -3.89 8.37
C MET A 652 -16.87 -4.64 9.71
N ALA A 653 -15.79 -5.38 10.01
CA ALA A 653 -15.73 -6.15 11.25
C ALA A 653 -15.76 -5.22 12.49
N GLY A 654 -16.59 -5.55 13.46
CA GLY A 654 -16.55 -4.99 14.80
C GLY A 654 -15.29 -5.38 15.55
N ARG A 655 -15.30 -5.23 16.90
CA ARG A 655 -14.16 -5.60 17.76
C ARG A 655 -13.77 -7.05 17.54
N ASN A 656 -12.46 -7.27 17.31
CA ASN A 656 -11.91 -8.61 17.12
C ASN A 656 -10.51 -8.73 17.74
N PHE A 657 -10.03 -9.96 17.90
CA PHE A 657 -8.85 -10.28 18.69
C PHE A 657 -7.90 -11.15 17.89
N GLU A 658 -6.60 -10.91 18.08
CA GLU A 658 -5.53 -11.70 17.47
C GLU A 658 -4.41 -11.94 18.50
N ILE A 659 -3.77 -13.09 18.44
CA ILE A 659 -2.59 -13.43 19.25
C ILE A 659 -1.52 -13.94 18.31
N PHE A 660 -0.32 -13.38 18.45
CA PHE A 660 0.86 -13.79 17.69
C PHE A 660 1.94 -14.33 18.61
N ILE A 661 2.53 -15.46 18.27
CA ILE A 661 3.67 -16.07 18.95
C ILE A 661 4.82 -16.09 17.95
N GLN A 662 5.89 -15.39 18.30
CA GLN A 662 7.12 -15.36 17.49
C GLN A 662 8.22 -16.16 18.20
N LEU A 663 8.94 -16.96 17.43
CA LEU A 663 10.07 -17.76 17.87
C LEU A 663 11.28 -17.48 16.98
N ARG A 664 12.43 -17.18 17.60
CA ARG A 664 13.70 -16.92 16.93
C ARG A 664 14.82 -17.67 17.63
N PRO A 665 15.24 -18.85 17.13
CA PRO A 665 16.41 -19.53 17.65
C PRO A 665 17.67 -18.67 17.52
N LEU A 666 18.51 -18.66 18.55
CA LEU A 666 19.77 -17.94 18.58
C LEU A 666 20.92 -18.91 18.27
N TRP A 667 21.62 -18.66 17.17
CA TRP A 667 22.82 -19.40 16.80
C TRP A 667 24.02 -18.92 17.61
N LYS A 668 24.89 -19.81 18.06
CA LYS A 668 26.18 -19.42 18.62
C LYS A 668 26.95 -18.68 17.53
N GLN A 669 27.11 -17.37 17.67
CA GLN A 669 28.09 -16.65 16.86
C GLN A 669 29.48 -17.19 17.21
N LYS A 670 30.20 -17.78 16.24
CA LYS A 670 31.66 -17.95 16.38
C LYS A 670 32.22 -16.54 16.54
N ARG A 671 32.78 -16.23 17.70
CA ARG A 671 33.59 -15.03 17.86
C ARG A 671 34.68 -15.11 16.78
N GLN A 672 34.61 -14.24 15.80
CA GLN A 672 35.78 -13.99 14.97
C GLN A 672 36.80 -13.34 15.91
N ALA A 673 37.87 -14.08 16.21
CA ALA A 673 39.07 -13.49 16.82
C ALA A 673 39.63 -12.48 15.80
N PHE A 674 39.64 -11.23 16.17
CA PHE A 674 40.39 -10.18 15.50
C PHE A 674 41.88 -10.30 15.89
#